data_e96d61603b9ca3a438b6464c312364f2
#
_entry.id   e96d61603b9ca3a438b6464c312364f2
#
_cell.length_a   1.000
_cell.length_b   1.000
_cell.length_c   1.000
_cell.angle_alpha   90.00
_cell.angle_beta   90.00
_cell.angle_gamma   90.00
#
_symmetry.space_group_name_H-M   'P 1'
#
loop_
_entity.id
_entity.type
_entity.pdbx_description
1 polymer ?
#
loop_
_entity_poly.entity_id
_entity_poly.type
_entity_poly.pdbx_seq_one_letter_code
_entity_poly.pdbx_strand_id
1 'polypeptide(L)'
;MEKRRAEVLEKIKGKRLYEMGNDGEPTWRKVEVLDHRANVKFHFIRNSENTTYYPTITYEGKNVAIPNAASYMICKDPAWIVIDGKLYGFDKVVDGKKLNPFLTRKNIVIPKNLEENYYNNFISALIVSFEDVEVEGFEIVKNVYEPHPLLTISELPQANTKEAATLFTDHTEEKPTSDEAGKIVFDLSFRYNKYRFRGDASTDVSVSLEKKGDDFIFHRIKRNIASEKKFLLTLIKLGLPLSGNFRTAVEKAHAFSWINENRVNLLNFGFEVSQPDNRDKKYFVGKAVIELEVKEGIDWFDIHARIKFGEYEISFKELRKLILRKKVEFKLPNGEIAIIPEAWLIKYGDLFAMSETHGTNEKPVLHKYHLNLVKELQDGNLAKVHMSDRLRNLENFTGIKDYPLPAGFSGQLRPYQKAGYNWLKFLNEFHLGGCLADDMGLGKTVQTLTLLQSEKEKGNSGTSLLIMPTSLLYNWEMEAAKFVPDLKILTYTGTNRNKDIERFHKYDVVLTSYGITRLDIESLQKFNFHYVILDESQVIKNPTSNIAKAVLQLKSRFKLTLTGTPLENTTLDLWSQMTFINPGLLGGQTFFKNEYQVPIEKRQDEAKTKKLNAIIKPFVLRRLKSQVATDLPEKVENIYYTNLSPAQEEKYEEAKSFYRHKILDLIEKEGLNNSRITILEGLTSFARSRIIPAWSTSITRAIPENSKIFPT
;
A
#
# COMPACT_ATOMS: atom_id res chain seq x y z
N MET A 1 34.32 -10.57 -30.58
CA MET A 1 35.46 -11.07 -31.40
C MET A 1 36.38 -9.93 -31.83
N GLU A 2 35.89 -8.84 -32.42
CA GLU A 2 36.70 -7.70 -32.89
C GLU A 2 37.55 -7.04 -31.78
N LYS A 3 37.02 -6.77 -30.59
CA LYS A 3 37.78 -6.20 -29.46
C LYS A 3 38.99 -7.06 -29.06
N ARG A 4 38.87 -8.39 -29.06
CA ARG A 4 40.00 -9.29 -28.76
C ARG A 4 41.03 -9.25 -29.91
N ARG A 5 40.60 -9.11 -31.18
CA ARG A 5 41.50 -8.94 -32.31
C ARG A 5 42.31 -7.66 -32.15
N ALA A 6 41.64 -6.55 -31.85
CA ALA A 6 42.29 -5.26 -31.65
C ALA A 6 43.33 -5.31 -30.51
N GLU A 7 43.01 -5.93 -29.38
CA GLU A 7 43.93 -6.13 -28.23
C GLU A 7 45.18 -6.95 -28.62
N VAL A 8 45.00 -7.97 -29.47
CA VAL A 8 46.12 -8.76 -29.98
C VAL A 8 46.98 -7.92 -30.92
N LEU A 9 46.34 -7.15 -31.82
CA LEU A 9 47.05 -6.28 -32.78
C LEU A 9 47.89 -5.18 -32.10
N GLU A 10 47.42 -4.65 -30.95
CA GLU A 10 48.21 -3.73 -30.11
C GLU A 10 49.48 -4.38 -29.52
N LYS A 11 49.39 -5.66 -29.18
CA LYS A 11 50.49 -6.40 -28.52
C LYS A 11 51.55 -6.94 -29.50
N ILE A 12 51.30 -6.94 -30.81
CA ILE A 12 52.21 -7.46 -31.82
C ILE A 12 53.19 -6.43 -32.39
N LYS A 13 53.15 -5.18 -31.92
CA LYS A 13 54.13 -4.16 -32.28
C LYS A 13 55.55 -4.67 -32.08
N GLY A 14 56.38 -4.51 -33.06
CA GLY A 14 57.78 -5.00 -33.04
C GLY A 14 57.96 -6.48 -33.33
N LYS A 15 56.88 -7.26 -33.58
CA LYS A 15 56.98 -8.67 -33.96
C LYS A 15 56.98 -8.84 -35.47
N ARG A 16 57.59 -9.95 -35.95
CA ARG A 16 57.58 -10.30 -37.37
C ARG A 16 56.25 -10.97 -37.74
N LEU A 17 55.52 -10.36 -38.68
CA LEU A 17 54.27 -10.87 -39.24
C LEU A 17 54.48 -11.27 -40.67
N TYR A 18 53.76 -12.29 -41.12
CA TYR A 18 53.78 -12.76 -42.50
C TYR A 18 52.35 -12.89 -43.02
N GLU A 19 52.12 -12.67 -44.30
CA GLU A 19 50.81 -12.90 -44.91
C GLU A 19 50.52 -14.41 -44.92
N MET A 20 49.23 -14.76 -44.79
CA MET A 20 48.78 -16.14 -44.85
C MET A 20 48.49 -16.51 -46.30
N GLY A 21 49.04 -17.67 -46.76
CA GLY A 21 48.74 -18.23 -48.07
C GLY A 21 47.36 -18.87 -48.15
N ASN A 22 46.93 -19.21 -49.36
CA ASN A 22 45.63 -19.86 -49.59
C ASN A 22 45.53 -21.26 -48.97
N ASP A 23 46.66 -21.87 -48.61
CA ASP A 23 46.81 -23.15 -47.90
C ASP A 23 46.79 -23.05 -46.38
N GLY A 24 46.68 -21.79 -45.86
CA GLY A 24 46.69 -21.52 -44.41
C GLY A 24 48.09 -21.42 -43.80
N GLU A 25 49.13 -21.60 -44.57
CA GLU A 25 50.54 -21.48 -44.14
C GLU A 25 51.09 -20.07 -44.35
N PRO A 26 52.05 -19.58 -43.53
CA PRO A 26 52.63 -18.27 -43.70
C PRO A 26 53.40 -18.19 -45.04
N THR A 27 53.14 -17.14 -45.79
CA THR A 27 53.91 -16.83 -47.01
C THR A 27 55.22 -16.14 -46.64
N TRP A 28 56.14 -16.01 -47.63
CA TRP A 28 57.39 -15.27 -47.45
C TRP A 28 57.20 -13.75 -47.45
N ARG A 29 55.95 -13.26 -47.65
CA ARG A 29 55.66 -11.84 -47.67
C ARG A 29 55.52 -11.32 -46.26
N LYS A 30 56.45 -10.45 -45.85
CA LYS A 30 56.50 -9.85 -44.53
C LYS A 30 55.51 -8.67 -44.45
N VAL A 31 54.74 -8.61 -43.39
CA VAL A 31 53.91 -7.45 -43.07
C VAL A 31 54.63 -6.59 -42.03
N GLU A 32 54.88 -5.35 -42.34
CA GLU A 32 55.50 -4.35 -41.47
C GLU A 32 54.40 -3.72 -40.58
N VAL A 33 54.57 -3.86 -39.25
CA VAL A 33 53.64 -3.21 -38.26
C VAL A 33 54.12 -1.80 -37.99
N LEU A 34 53.30 -0.83 -38.26
CA LEU A 34 53.64 0.57 -38.10
C LEU A 34 53.41 1.04 -36.67
N ASP A 35 54.28 1.93 -36.14
CA ASP A 35 54.30 2.33 -34.74
C ASP A 35 53.24 3.42 -34.43
N HIS A 36 52.97 4.28 -35.39
CA HIS A 36 52.02 5.37 -35.23
C HIS A 36 50.66 5.03 -35.80
N ARG A 37 49.63 5.78 -35.38
CA ARG A 37 48.28 5.66 -35.94
C ARG A 37 48.18 6.42 -37.25
N ALA A 38 47.44 5.88 -38.20
CA ALA A 38 47.09 6.55 -39.43
C ALA A 38 45.84 7.43 -39.20
N ASN A 39 45.80 8.58 -39.88
CA ASN A 39 44.64 9.47 -39.87
C ASN A 39 43.82 9.26 -41.13
N VAL A 40 42.52 9.51 -41.01
CA VAL A 40 41.58 9.47 -42.15
C VAL A 40 40.84 10.76 -42.25
N LYS A 41 40.76 11.30 -43.47
CA LYS A 41 39.98 12.46 -43.83
C LYS A 41 39.01 12.10 -44.93
N PHE A 42 37.72 12.37 -44.77
CA PHE A 42 36.73 12.16 -45.82
C PHE A 42 36.50 13.45 -46.60
N HIS A 43 36.42 13.32 -47.91
CA HIS A 43 36.14 14.41 -48.84
C HIS A 43 34.77 14.13 -49.47
N PHE A 44 33.92 15.14 -49.49
CA PHE A 44 32.60 15.14 -50.12
C PHE A 44 32.54 16.26 -51.15
N ILE A 45 32.17 15.92 -52.36
CA ILE A 45 32.01 16.87 -53.48
C ILE A 45 30.61 16.69 -54.04
N ARG A 46 29.75 17.69 -53.88
CA ARG A 46 28.38 17.70 -54.38
C ARG A 46 28.29 18.60 -55.59
N ASN A 47 27.73 18.07 -56.65
CA ASN A 47 27.45 18.82 -57.88
C ASN A 47 25.96 18.80 -58.23
N SER A 48 25.54 19.28 -59.41
CA SER A 48 24.15 19.32 -59.84
C SER A 48 23.49 17.93 -60.01
N GLU A 49 24.29 16.86 -60.23
CA GLU A 49 23.79 15.52 -60.58
C GLU A 49 23.96 14.49 -59.47
N ASN A 50 25.01 14.63 -58.68
CA ASN A 50 25.36 13.62 -57.68
C ASN A 50 26.26 14.18 -56.57
N THR A 51 26.42 13.37 -55.49
CA THR A 51 27.46 13.58 -54.47
C THR A 51 28.48 12.47 -54.56
N THR A 52 29.76 12.83 -54.72
CA THR A 52 30.90 11.90 -54.72
C THR A 52 31.67 12.03 -53.41
N TYR A 53 32.06 10.92 -52.80
CA TYR A 53 32.90 10.95 -51.61
C TYR A 53 33.98 9.87 -51.64
N TYR A 54 35.12 10.18 -50.96
CA TYR A 54 36.27 9.30 -50.85
C TYR A 54 37.11 9.65 -49.59
N PRO A 55 37.82 8.70 -48.99
CA PRO A 55 38.74 8.94 -47.89
C PRO A 55 40.16 9.19 -48.41
N THR A 56 40.89 10.06 -47.72
CA THR A 56 42.35 10.15 -47.81
C THR A 56 42.95 9.62 -46.52
N ILE A 57 43.84 8.66 -46.62
CA ILE A 57 44.57 8.11 -45.45
C ILE A 57 45.95 8.78 -45.45
N THR A 58 46.35 9.28 -44.29
CA THR A 58 47.67 9.87 -44.07
C THR A 58 48.39 9.15 -42.93
N TYR A 59 49.68 8.89 -43.16
CA TYR A 59 50.57 8.32 -42.16
C TYR A 59 51.83 9.18 -42.08
N GLU A 60 52.18 9.73 -40.91
CA GLU A 60 53.30 10.66 -40.71
C GLU A 60 53.33 11.80 -41.73
N GLY A 61 52.17 12.36 -42.05
CA GLY A 61 52.02 13.47 -42.99
C GLY A 61 52.10 13.07 -44.45
N LYS A 62 52.29 11.81 -44.82
CA LYS A 62 52.33 11.31 -46.21
C LYS A 62 51.01 10.59 -46.55
N ASN A 63 50.50 10.85 -47.77
CA ASN A 63 49.31 10.19 -48.27
C ASN A 63 49.59 8.72 -48.59
N VAL A 64 48.72 7.84 -48.16
CA VAL A 64 48.71 6.40 -48.44
C VAL A 64 47.73 6.14 -49.57
N ALA A 65 48.22 5.58 -50.66
CA ALA A 65 47.37 5.34 -51.83
C ALA A 65 46.39 4.19 -51.64
N ILE A 66 45.10 4.44 -51.75
CA ILE A 66 44.01 3.49 -51.86
C ILE A 66 43.15 3.85 -53.09
N PRO A 67 42.54 2.88 -53.79
CA PRO A 67 42.58 1.44 -53.60
C PRO A 67 43.91 0.81 -54.06
N ASN A 68 44.31 -0.28 -53.40
CA ASN A 68 45.46 -1.06 -53.78
C ASN A 68 45.07 -2.53 -53.81
N ALA A 69 45.48 -3.26 -54.85
CA ALA A 69 45.15 -4.69 -55.03
C ALA A 69 45.67 -5.61 -53.88
N ALA A 70 46.69 -5.13 -53.10
CA ALA A 70 47.23 -5.81 -51.95
C ALA A 70 46.67 -5.27 -50.61
N SER A 71 45.48 -4.64 -50.62
CA SER A 71 44.88 -4.06 -49.43
C SER A 71 43.77 -4.96 -48.87
N TYR A 72 43.80 -5.22 -47.55
CA TYR A 72 42.72 -5.97 -46.86
C TYR A 72 42.58 -5.54 -45.41
N MET A 73 41.39 -5.74 -44.87
CA MET A 73 41.07 -5.37 -43.50
C MET A 73 41.24 -6.55 -42.55
N ILE A 74 41.99 -6.36 -41.44
CA ILE A 74 42.20 -7.37 -40.39
C ILE A 74 41.18 -7.19 -39.25
N CYS A 75 40.92 -5.96 -38.81
CA CYS A 75 40.00 -5.63 -37.73
C CYS A 75 39.12 -4.44 -38.13
N LYS A 76 37.83 -4.50 -37.81
CA LYS A 76 36.85 -3.47 -38.17
C LYS A 76 36.63 -2.42 -37.08
N ASP A 77 36.84 -2.76 -35.83
CA ASP A 77 36.58 -1.89 -34.69
C ASP A 77 37.62 -2.10 -33.58
N PRO A 78 38.60 -1.20 -33.40
CA PRO A 78 38.99 -0.13 -34.34
C PRO A 78 39.59 -0.68 -35.64
N ALA A 79 39.64 0.18 -36.65
CA ALA A 79 40.15 -0.23 -37.96
C ALA A 79 41.64 -0.61 -37.93
N TRP A 80 41.99 -1.75 -38.55
CA TRP A 80 43.35 -2.18 -38.82
C TRP A 80 43.39 -2.72 -40.25
N ILE A 81 44.20 -2.10 -41.08
CA ILE A 81 44.21 -2.36 -42.53
C ILE A 81 45.67 -2.62 -42.98
N VAL A 82 45.86 -3.68 -43.75
CA VAL A 82 47.11 -3.90 -44.48
C VAL A 82 46.98 -3.22 -45.84
N ILE A 83 47.95 -2.40 -46.17
CA ILE A 83 48.06 -1.73 -47.47
C ILE A 83 49.51 -1.87 -47.91
N ASP A 84 49.73 -2.55 -49.02
CA ASP A 84 51.03 -2.74 -49.63
C ASP A 84 52.08 -3.31 -48.64
N GLY A 85 51.67 -4.37 -47.91
CA GLY A 85 52.53 -5.07 -46.94
C GLY A 85 52.80 -4.31 -45.63
N LYS A 86 52.15 -3.19 -45.40
CA LYS A 86 52.22 -2.40 -44.17
C LYS A 86 50.90 -2.43 -43.40
N LEU A 87 50.95 -2.69 -42.08
CA LEU A 87 49.78 -2.72 -41.21
C LEU A 87 49.58 -1.35 -40.57
N TYR A 88 48.51 -0.68 -40.98
CA TYR A 88 48.08 0.59 -40.45
C TYR A 88 47.02 0.39 -39.38
N GLY A 89 47.27 0.87 -38.17
CA GLY A 89 46.29 0.96 -37.11
C GLY A 89 45.67 2.35 -37.08
N PHE A 90 44.39 2.44 -36.83
CA PHE A 90 43.65 3.71 -36.71
C PHE A 90 43.22 3.96 -35.29
N ASP A 91 42.82 5.18 -34.96
CA ASP A 91 42.28 5.54 -33.65
C ASP A 91 40.98 4.78 -33.34
N LYS A 92 40.67 4.61 -32.04
CA LYS A 92 39.51 3.84 -31.58
C LYS A 92 38.16 4.33 -32.10
N VAL A 93 38.13 5.57 -32.62
CA VAL A 93 36.92 6.21 -33.19
C VAL A 93 36.68 5.81 -34.63
N VAL A 94 37.72 5.26 -35.32
CA VAL A 94 37.64 4.95 -36.75
C VAL A 94 37.03 3.58 -37.00
N ASP A 95 35.76 3.55 -37.45
CA ASP A 95 35.05 2.33 -37.86
C ASP A 95 35.52 1.86 -39.25
N GLY A 96 36.21 0.75 -39.28
CA GLY A 96 36.72 0.15 -40.52
C GLY A 96 35.64 -0.28 -41.51
N LYS A 97 34.40 -0.50 -41.05
CA LYS A 97 33.29 -0.80 -41.97
C LYS A 97 33.08 0.32 -42.99
N LYS A 98 33.33 1.57 -42.56
CA LYS A 98 33.20 2.76 -43.43
C LYS A 98 34.36 2.92 -44.39
N LEU A 99 35.54 2.37 -44.10
CA LEU A 99 36.70 2.37 -44.96
C LEU A 99 36.75 1.17 -45.92
N ASN A 100 36.16 0.07 -45.57
CA ASN A 100 36.24 -1.19 -46.32
C ASN A 100 35.84 -1.07 -47.80
N PRO A 101 34.81 -0.29 -48.23
CA PRO A 101 34.48 -0.14 -49.65
C PRO A 101 35.59 0.51 -50.48
N PHE A 102 36.41 1.34 -49.84
CA PHE A 102 37.47 2.09 -50.53
C PHE A 102 38.78 1.32 -50.69
N LEU A 103 38.90 0.16 -50.13
CA LEU A 103 40.03 -0.74 -50.41
C LEU A 103 39.99 -1.23 -51.86
N THR A 104 38.79 -1.27 -52.49
CA THR A 104 38.60 -1.74 -53.86
C THR A 104 38.04 -0.68 -54.80
N ARG A 105 37.55 0.46 -54.31
CA ARG A 105 36.90 1.53 -55.09
C ARG A 105 37.57 2.87 -54.76
N LYS A 106 37.80 3.71 -55.78
CA LYS A 106 38.37 5.05 -55.60
C LYS A 106 37.43 5.99 -54.87
N ASN A 107 36.15 5.95 -55.24
CA ASN A 107 35.09 6.82 -54.70
C ASN A 107 33.74 6.10 -54.72
N ILE A 108 32.80 6.69 -54.03
CA ILE A 108 31.39 6.30 -54.07
C ILE A 108 30.59 7.48 -54.58
N VAL A 109 29.70 7.23 -55.55
CA VAL A 109 28.83 8.24 -56.16
C VAL A 109 27.40 8.00 -55.72
N ILE A 110 26.75 9.02 -55.16
CA ILE A 110 25.39 9.01 -54.67
C ILE A 110 24.51 9.81 -55.63
N PRO A 111 23.57 9.17 -56.36
CA PRO A 111 22.65 9.88 -57.23
C PRO A 111 21.77 10.89 -56.48
N LYS A 112 21.39 12.00 -57.12
CA LYS A 112 20.64 13.11 -56.48
C LYS A 112 19.33 12.65 -55.86
N ASN A 113 18.62 11.71 -56.45
CA ASN A 113 17.35 11.16 -55.92
C ASN A 113 17.51 10.32 -54.65
N LEU A 114 18.73 9.89 -54.28
CA LEU A 114 19.03 9.12 -53.09
C LEU A 114 19.81 9.94 -52.03
N GLU A 115 20.19 11.19 -52.32
CA GLU A 115 21.02 12.02 -51.45
C GLU A 115 20.42 12.17 -50.05
N GLU A 116 19.15 12.55 -49.94
CA GLU A 116 18.50 12.82 -48.65
C GLU A 116 18.48 11.59 -47.73
N ASN A 117 18.15 10.42 -48.28
CA ASN A 117 18.17 9.18 -47.53
C ASN A 117 19.60 8.77 -47.14
N TYR A 118 20.55 8.92 -48.04
CA TYR A 118 21.93 8.58 -47.77
C TYR A 118 22.57 9.53 -46.76
N TYR A 119 22.23 10.83 -46.82
CA TYR A 119 22.70 11.85 -45.90
C TYR A 119 22.16 11.61 -44.48
N ASN A 120 20.88 11.30 -44.33
CA ASN A 120 20.29 11.00 -43.03
C ASN A 120 20.91 9.76 -42.38
N ASN A 121 21.07 8.68 -43.14
CA ASN A 121 21.45 7.38 -42.57
C ASN A 121 22.95 7.13 -42.52
N PHE A 122 23.69 7.56 -43.55
CA PHE A 122 25.09 7.21 -43.70
C PHE A 122 26.04 8.38 -43.44
N ILE A 123 25.84 9.53 -44.09
CA ILE A 123 26.76 10.66 -43.94
C ILE A 123 26.70 11.28 -42.55
N SER A 124 25.50 11.41 -41.97
CA SER A 124 25.36 11.84 -40.58
C SER A 124 26.14 10.95 -39.63
N ALA A 125 26.03 9.62 -39.77
CA ALA A 125 26.81 8.67 -38.98
C ALA A 125 28.32 8.73 -39.23
N LEU A 126 28.74 9.13 -40.42
CA LEU A 126 30.14 9.32 -40.75
C LEU A 126 30.69 10.60 -40.12
N ILE A 127 29.97 11.73 -40.20
CA ILE A 127 30.33 13.01 -39.57
C ILE A 127 30.42 12.89 -38.05
N VAL A 128 29.61 12.00 -37.44
CA VAL A 128 29.73 11.66 -36.01
C VAL A 128 31.07 11.01 -35.69
N SER A 129 31.52 10.07 -36.54
CA SER A 129 32.67 9.21 -36.28
C SER A 129 34.01 9.84 -36.63
N PHE A 130 34.05 10.85 -37.52
CA PHE A 130 35.26 11.45 -37.98
C PHE A 130 35.28 12.95 -37.70
N GLU A 131 36.42 13.45 -37.16
CA GLU A 131 36.56 14.89 -36.85
C GLU A 131 36.93 15.69 -38.08
N ASP A 132 37.74 15.11 -38.99
CA ASP A 132 38.23 15.73 -40.23
C ASP A 132 37.40 15.27 -41.42
N VAL A 133 36.41 16.09 -41.75
CA VAL A 133 35.58 15.95 -42.96
C VAL A 133 35.65 17.22 -43.75
N GLU A 134 36.11 17.13 -44.98
CA GLU A 134 36.07 18.24 -45.98
C GLU A 134 34.84 18.11 -46.85
N VAL A 135 34.13 19.21 -47.02
CA VAL A 135 32.87 19.22 -47.76
C VAL A 135 32.91 20.35 -48.81
N GLU A 136 32.38 20.04 -49.98
CA GLU A 136 32.16 20.99 -51.06
C GLU A 136 30.72 20.79 -51.57
N GLY A 137 29.89 21.86 -51.54
CA GLY A 137 28.51 21.84 -51.99
C GLY A 137 27.47 21.51 -50.92
N PHE A 138 27.85 21.38 -49.65
CA PHE A 138 26.96 21.43 -48.45
C PHE A 138 27.76 21.95 -47.26
N GLU A 139 27.06 22.28 -46.15
CA GLU A 139 27.68 22.92 -44.99
C GLU A 139 27.68 21.99 -43.75
N ILE A 140 28.79 22.01 -42.99
CA ILE A 140 28.86 21.39 -41.65
C ILE A 140 29.09 22.48 -40.61
N VAL A 141 28.03 22.78 -39.83
CA VAL A 141 28.09 23.78 -38.78
C VAL A 141 28.44 23.09 -37.46
N LYS A 142 29.57 23.44 -36.88
CA LYS A 142 29.99 22.94 -35.56
C LYS A 142 29.47 23.88 -34.48
N ASN A 143 28.49 23.40 -33.67
CA ASN A 143 27.86 24.16 -32.60
C ASN A 143 28.23 23.61 -31.24
N VAL A 144 28.49 24.52 -30.29
CA VAL A 144 28.70 24.21 -28.87
C VAL A 144 27.58 24.90 -28.12
N TYR A 145 26.75 24.12 -27.44
CA TYR A 145 25.66 24.61 -26.60
C TYR A 145 25.78 24.01 -25.20
N GLU A 146 25.26 24.70 -24.19
CA GLU A 146 25.10 24.13 -22.84
C GLU A 146 23.87 23.22 -22.81
N PRO A 147 23.95 22.10 -22.11
CA PRO A 147 22.82 21.17 -21.96
C PRO A 147 21.74 21.71 -21.02
N HIS A 148 20.50 21.70 -21.47
CA HIS A 148 19.33 21.92 -20.62
C HIS A 148 18.70 20.56 -20.26
N PRO A 149 18.62 20.19 -18.97
CA PRO A 149 18.09 18.89 -18.57
C PRO A 149 16.57 18.84 -18.67
N LEU A 150 16.06 17.83 -19.38
CA LEU A 150 14.65 17.54 -19.55
C LEU A 150 14.32 16.25 -18.82
N LEU A 151 13.50 16.34 -17.77
CA LEU A 151 13.00 15.18 -17.04
C LEU A 151 11.59 14.85 -17.56
N THR A 152 11.48 13.80 -18.34
CA THR A 152 10.19 13.36 -18.89
C THR A 152 9.57 12.32 -17.98
N ILE A 153 8.27 12.50 -17.71
CA ILE A 153 7.47 11.61 -16.85
C ILE A 153 6.44 10.91 -17.74
N SER A 154 6.43 9.56 -17.70
CA SER A 154 5.47 8.76 -18.46
C SER A 154 5.05 7.52 -17.69
N GLU A 155 3.81 7.03 -17.94
CA GLU A 155 3.35 5.75 -17.39
C GLU A 155 3.68 4.62 -18.36
N LEU A 156 4.19 3.50 -17.86
CA LEU A 156 4.36 2.28 -18.67
C LEU A 156 2.99 1.65 -18.93
N PRO A 157 2.65 1.32 -20.19
CA PRO A 157 1.38 0.69 -20.51
C PRO A 157 1.24 -0.66 -19.80
N GLN A 158 0.04 -0.96 -19.32
CA GLN A 158 -0.29 -2.29 -18.81
C GLN A 158 -0.30 -3.29 -19.97
N ALA A 159 0.26 -4.49 -19.77
CA ALA A 159 0.50 -5.51 -20.78
C ALA A 159 -0.75 -6.10 -21.49
N ASN A 160 -1.93 -5.49 -21.38
CA ASN A 160 -3.21 -6.02 -21.88
C ASN A 160 -3.85 -5.25 -23.04
N THR A 161 -3.17 -4.32 -23.70
CA THR A 161 -3.68 -3.76 -24.94
C THR A 161 -3.04 -4.47 -26.12
N LYS A 162 -3.83 -5.32 -26.79
CA LYS A 162 -3.58 -5.79 -28.16
C LYS A 162 -3.68 -4.59 -29.11
N GLU A 163 -2.65 -3.77 -29.16
CA GLU A 163 -2.47 -2.83 -30.26
C GLU A 163 -1.54 -3.46 -31.27
N ALA A 164 -2.06 -3.51 -32.49
CA ALA A 164 -1.39 -4.03 -33.67
C ALA A 164 -0.01 -3.36 -33.83
N ALA A 165 1.03 -4.17 -33.86
CA ALA A 165 2.35 -3.78 -34.28
C ALA A 165 2.26 -3.18 -35.69
N THR A 166 2.37 -1.87 -35.82
CA THR A 166 2.61 -1.23 -37.11
C THR A 166 4.06 -1.52 -37.51
N LEU A 167 4.21 -2.05 -38.70
CA LEU A 167 5.42 -2.66 -39.28
C LEU A 167 6.58 -1.69 -39.57
N PHE A 168 6.57 -0.43 -39.07
CA PHE A 168 7.55 0.60 -39.40
C PHE A 168 7.92 1.46 -38.18
N THR A 169 8.42 0.85 -37.09
CA THR A 169 9.21 1.63 -36.12
C THR A 169 10.39 0.78 -35.66
N ASP A 170 11.51 1.05 -36.26
CA ASP A 170 12.83 0.52 -35.93
C ASP A 170 13.36 1.27 -34.69
N HIS A 171 12.74 1.04 -33.53
CA HIS A 171 13.27 1.42 -32.23
C HIS A 171 13.02 0.21 -31.29
N THR A 172 14.12 -0.41 -30.91
CA THR A 172 14.19 -1.39 -29.82
C THR A 172 13.74 -0.75 -28.50
N GLU A 173 12.43 -0.57 -28.33
CA GLU A 173 11.86 -0.39 -27.01
C GLU A 173 11.93 -1.76 -26.31
N GLU A 174 12.77 -1.87 -25.30
CA GLU A 174 12.77 -3.02 -24.40
C GLU A 174 11.34 -3.20 -23.88
N LYS A 175 10.75 -4.37 -24.15
CA LYS A 175 9.42 -4.71 -23.65
C LYS A 175 9.45 -4.63 -22.12
N PRO A 176 8.52 -3.87 -21.49
CA PRO A 176 8.47 -3.79 -20.04
C PRO A 176 8.31 -5.19 -19.45
N THR A 177 9.09 -5.51 -18.43
CA THR A 177 8.90 -6.71 -17.62
C THR A 177 7.55 -6.63 -16.92
N SER A 178 6.92 -7.77 -16.63
CA SER A 178 5.59 -7.82 -16.00
C SER A 178 5.49 -7.04 -14.67
N ASP A 179 6.61 -6.81 -14.00
CA ASP A 179 6.70 -6.09 -12.72
C ASP A 179 6.76 -4.56 -12.85
N GLU A 180 6.90 -4.03 -14.06
CA GLU A 180 7.01 -2.57 -14.31
C GLU A 180 5.71 -1.95 -14.81
N ALA A 181 4.72 -2.76 -15.18
CA ALA A 181 3.45 -2.28 -15.69
C ALA A 181 2.72 -1.36 -14.70
N GLY A 182 2.35 -0.15 -15.13
CA GLY A 182 1.65 0.83 -14.30
C GLY A 182 2.55 1.70 -13.41
N LYS A 183 3.88 1.54 -13.46
CA LYS A 183 4.84 2.44 -12.81
C LYS A 183 5.04 3.72 -13.60
N ILE A 184 5.51 4.75 -12.93
CA ILE A 184 5.95 6.01 -13.55
C ILE A 184 7.42 5.90 -13.91
N VAL A 185 7.71 6.19 -15.16
CA VAL A 185 9.07 6.23 -15.69
C VAL A 185 9.55 7.67 -15.72
N PHE A 186 10.69 7.90 -15.12
CA PHE A 186 11.49 9.11 -15.28
C PHE A 186 12.56 8.84 -16.33
N ASP A 187 12.61 9.69 -17.34
CA ASP A 187 13.59 9.65 -18.43
C ASP A 187 14.32 10.99 -18.52
N LEU A 188 15.62 10.97 -18.24
CA LEU A 188 16.46 12.16 -18.31
C LEU A 188 17.07 12.27 -19.71
N SER A 189 16.73 13.35 -20.38
CA SER A 189 17.29 13.74 -21.68
C SER A 189 17.83 15.16 -21.61
N PHE A 190 18.58 15.59 -22.62
CA PHE A 190 19.21 16.89 -22.65
C PHE A 190 18.84 17.63 -23.93
N ARG A 191 18.46 18.90 -23.79
CA ARG A 191 18.20 19.79 -24.92
C ARG A 191 19.39 20.72 -25.14
N TYR A 192 19.91 20.70 -26.37
CA TYR A 192 20.95 21.59 -26.87
C TYR A 192 20.34 22.50 -27.92
N ASN A 193 19.86 23.66 -27.50
CA ASN A 193 19.04 24.57 -28.33
C ASN A 193 17.76 23.84 -28.85
N LYS A 194 17.62 23.64 -30.16
CA LYS A 194 16.49 22.92 -30.78
C LYS A 194 16.64 21.39 -30.80
N TYR A 195 17.80 20.86 -30.43
CA TYR A 195 18.14 19.44 -30.51
C TYR A 195 18.00 18.74 -29.17
N ARG A 196 17.43 17.53 -29.18
CA ARG A 196 17.22 16.71 -27.96
C ARG A 196 18.03 15.41 -28.06
N PHE A 197 18.78 15.11 -27.01
CA PHE A 197 19.60 13.90 -26.90
C PHE A 197 19.21 13.09 -25.69
N ARG A 198 19.19 11.77 -25.86
CA ARG A 198 19.02 10.84 -24.73
C ARG A 198 20.32 10.80 -23.93
N GLY A 199 20.21 10.68 -22.61
CA GLY A 199 21.37 10.61 -21.72
C GLY A 199 22.26 9.39 -21.98
N ASP A 200 21.66 8.27 -22.38
CA ASP A 200 22.30 6.96 -22.64
C ASP A 200 23.03 6.85 -23.98
N ALA A 201 22.97 7.88 -24.83
CA ALA A 201 23.65 7.85 -26.14
C ALA A 201 25.17 7.68 -25.97
N SER A 202 25.73 6.67 -26.61
CA SER A 202 27.14 6.25 -26.50
C SER A 202 28.15 7.21 -27.15
N THR A 203 27.69 8.22 -27.87
CA THR A 203 28.54 9.13 -28.63
C THR A 203 28.52 10.54 -28.04
N ASP A 204 29.70 11.15 -27.96
CA ASP A 204 29.89 12.54 -27.50
C ASP A 204 29.47 13.57 -28.52
N VAL A 205 29.16 13.15 -29.74
CA VAL A 205 28.81 13.98 -30.89
C VAL A 205 27.52 13.48 -31.50
N SER A 206 26.63 14.41 -31.83
CA SER A 206 25.44 14.12 -32.60
C SER A 206 25.35 15.03 -33.80
N VAL A 207 24.74 14.53 -34.87
CA VAL A 207 24.57 15.26 -36.12
C VAL A 207 23.09 15.26 -36.50
N SER A 208 22.59 16.44 -36.82
CA SER A 208 21.24 16.64 -37.35
C SER A 208 21.30 17.27 -38.72
N LEU A 209 20.54 16.76 -39.68
CA LEU A 209 20.43 17.28 -41.03
C LEU A 209 19.27 18.28 -41.12
N GLU A 210 19.54 19.46 -41.64
CA GLU A 210 18.56 20.48 -42.01
C GLU A 210 18.59 20.68 -43.54
N LYS A 211 17.43 20.61 -44.19
CA LYS A 211 17.29 20.86 -45.64
C LYS A 211 16.65 22.22 -45.81
N LYS A 212 17.36 23.11 -46.54
CA LYS A 212 16.88 24.44 -46.94
C LYS A 212 16.78 24.51 -48.44
N GLY A 213 15.61 24.25 -49.01
CA GLY A 213 15.45 24.16 -50.46
C GLY A 213 16.23 22.97 -51.00
N ASP A 214 17.21 23.23 -51.87
CA ASP A 214 18.14 22.22 -52.46
C ASP A 214 19.40 22.02 -51.59
N ASP A 215 19.64 22.89 -50.60
CA ASP A 215 20.86 22.85 -49.77
C ASP A 215 20.69 22.01 -48.53
N PHE A 216 21.78 21.36 -48.11
CA PHE A 216 21.84 20.52 -46.91
C PHE A 216 22.84 21.13 -45.92
N ILE A 217 22.42 21.28 -44.68
CA ILE A 217 23.23 21.77 -43.56
C ILE A 217 23.28 20.69 -42.47
N PHE A 218 24.48 20.21 -42.18
CA PHE A 218 24.69 19.28 -41.07
C PHE A 218 25.10 20.07 -39.83
N HIS A 219 24.27 19.99 -38.80
CA HIS A 219 24.57 20.57 -37.49
C HIS A 219 25.28 19.52 -36.64
N ARG A 220 26.58 19.66 -36.48
CA ARG A 220 27.41 18.80 -35.63
C ARG A 220 27.46 19.41 -34.22
N ILE A 221 26.89 18.73 -33.27
CA ILE A 221 26.77 19.20 -31.90
C ILE A 221 27.64 18.30 -31.01
N LYS A 222 28.59 18.92 -30.30
CA LYS A 222 29.40 18.24 -29.31
C LYS A 222 28.68 18.32 -27.94
N ARG A 223 28.40 17.17 -27.34
CA ARG A 223 27.76 17.09 -26.02
C ARG A 223 28.75 17.43 -24.92
N ASN A 224 28.25 18.09 -23.87
CA ASN A 224 29.00 18.35 -22.65
C ASN A 224 28.68 17.26 -21.61
N ILE A 225 29.29 16.07 -21.79
CA ILE A 225 29.06 14.89 -20.95
C ILE A 225 29.36 15.17 -19.45
N ALA A 226 30.33 16.07 -19.17
CA ALA A 226 30.65 16.44 -17.79
C ALA A 226 29.49 17.19 -17.11
N SER A 227 28.86 18.13 -17.80
CA SER A 227 27.67 18.85 -17.33
C SER A 227 26.46 17.91 -17.23
N GLU A 228 26.24 17.02 -18.20
CA GLU A 228 25.17 16.03 -18.19
C GLU A 228 25.27 15.09 -16.96
N LYS A 229 26.48 14.60 -16.65
CA LYS A 229 26.74 13.81 -15.44
C LYS A 229 26.47 14.57 -14.15
N LYS A 230 26.73 15.87 -14.09
CA LYS A 230 26.39 16.70 -12.92
C LYS A 230 24.87 16.72 -12.69
N PHE A 231 24.07 16.87 -13.75
CA PHE A 231 22.60 16.81 -13.64
C PHE A 231 22.11 15.44 -13.19
N LEU A 232 22.65 14.35 -13.74
CA LEU A 232 22.35 12.99 -13.28
C LEU A 232 22.63 12.81 -11.79
N LEU A 233 23.83 13.20 -11.33
CA LEU A 233 24.21 13.11 -9.92
C LEU A 233 23.33 13.97 -9.02
N THR A 234 22.84 15.11 -9.50
CA THR A 234 21.89 15.95 -8.76
C THR A 234 20.59 15.22 -8.53
N LEU A 235 20.02 14.55 -9.53
CA LEU A 235 18.79 13.76 -9.37
C LEU A 235 18.98 12.57 -8.40
N ILE A 236 20.12 11.89 -8.48
CA ILE A 236 20.47 10.80 -7.56
C ILE A 236 20.57 11.34 -6.12
N LYS A 237 21.21 12.49 -5.89
CA LYS A 237 21.29 13.14 -4.57
C LYS A 237 19.91 13.56 -4.04
N LEU A 238 18.98 13.93 -4.91
CA LEU A 238 17.60 14.23 -4.57
C LEU A 238 16.76 12.94 -4.31
N GLY A 239 17.37 11.75 -4.38
CA GLY A 239 16.73 10.49 -4.05
C GLY A 239 16.03 9.79 -5.23
N LEU A 240 16.24 10.23 -6.48
CA LEU A 240 15.73 9.51 -7.65
C LEU A 240 16.73 8.42 -8.08
N PRO A 241 16.37 7.12 -8.03
CA PRO A 241 17.31 6.02 -8.28
C PRO A 241 17.56 5.80 -9.78
N LEU A 242 18.18 6.81 -10.45
CA LEU A 242 18.57 6.71 -11.85
C LEU A 242 19.82 5.83 -12.00
N SER A 243 19.76 4.90 -12.95
CA SER A 243 20.88 4.05 -13.34
C SER A 243 21.67 4.69 -14.51
N GLY A 244 22.72 4.01 -14.97
CA GLY A 244 23.57 4.48 -16.07
C GLY A 244 22.87 4.70 -17.42
N ASN A 245 21.63 4.20 -17.58
CA ASN A 245 20.78 4.43 -18.74
C ASN A 245 19.92 5.70 -18.63
N PHE A 246 20.10 6.53 -17.60
CA PHE A 246 19.37 7.79 -17.39
C PHE A 246 17.86 7.63 -17.24
N ARG A 247 17.39 6.41 -16.92
CA ARG A 247 15.98 6.04 -16.81
C ARG A 247 15.74 5.26 -15.54
N THR A 248 14.58 5.45 -14.91
CA THR A 248 14.12 4.65 -13.77
C THR A 248 12.60 4.54 -13.73
N ALA A 249 12.08 3.41 -13.24
CA ALA A 249 10.66 3.18 -13.04
C ALA A 249 10.34 3.14 -11.55
N VAL A 250 9.38 3.94 -11.11
CA VAL A 250 9.03 4.14 -9.71
C VAL A 250 7.52 3.97 -9.52
N GLU A 251 7.09 3.44 -8.38
CA GLU A 251 5.68 3.37 -8.01
C GLU A 251 5.01 4.76 -8.07
N LYS A 252 3.78 4.83 -8.58
CA LYS A 252 3.08 6.11 -8.83
C LYS A 252 3.03 7.03 -7.61
N ALA A 253 2.60 6.52 -6.47
CA ALA A 253 2.49 7.34 -5.26
C ALA A 253 3.85 7.92 -4.84
N HIS A 254 4.91 7.10 -4.89
CA HIS A 254 6.26 7.51 -4.57
C HIS A 254 6.82 8.52 -5.59
N ALA A 255 6.58 8.30 -6.88
CA ALA A 255 7.03 9.19 -7.96
C ALA A 255 6.46 10.60 -7.80
N PHE A 256 5.14 10.71 -7.55
CA PHE A 256 4.49 12.03 -7.40
C PHE A 256 4.78 12.68 -6.04
N SER A 257 5.01 11.91 -4.98
CA SER A 257 5.51 12.46 -3.71
C SER A 257 6.89 13.07 -3.90
N TRP A 258 7.80 12.35 -4.56
CA TRP A 258 9.13 12.83 -4.85
C TRP A 258 9.13 14.11 -5.71
N ILE A 259 8.29 14.18 -6.76
CA ILE A 259 8.14 15.37 -7.59
C ILE A 259 7.65 16.56 -6.74
N ASN A 260 6.63 16.34 -5.91
CA ASN A 260 6.04 17.38 -5.08
C ASN A 260 7.05 17.96 -4.09
N GLU A 261 7.87 17.11 -3.47
CA GLU A 261 8.91 17.50 -2.51
C GLU A 261 10.07 18.23 -3.17
N ASN A 262 10.46 17.81 -4.37
CA ASN A 262 11.66 18.29 -5.04
C ASN A 262 11.39 19.34 -6.13
N ARG A 263 10.16 19.75 -6.37
CA ARG A 263 9.79 20.68 -7.45
C ARG A 263 10.60 21.99 -7.45
N VAL A 264 10.75 22.59 -6.27
CA VAL A 264 11.51 23.86 -6.12
C VAL A 264 12.99 23.63 -6.44
N ASN A 265 13.55 22.53 -5.95
CA ASN A 265 14.93 22.17 -6.20
C ASN A 265 15.16 21.90 -7.69
N LEU A 266 14.28 21.17 -8.36
CA LEU A 266 14.36 20.89 -9.79
C LEU A 266 14.36 22.18 -10.62
N LEU A 267 13.47 23.12 -10.31
CA LEU A 267 13.43 24.42 -11.00
C LEU A 267 14.70 25.22 -10.75
N ASN A 268 15.19 25.27 -9.51
CA ASN A 268 16.41 25.99 -9.14
C ASN A 268 17.66 25.40 -9.83
N PHE A 269 17.70 24.10 -10.07
CA PHE A 269 18.77 23.44 -10.82
C PHE A 269 18.56 23.47 -12.35
N GLY A 270 17.52 24.13 -12.84
CA GLY A 270 17.26 24.33 -14.26
C GLY A 270 16.63 23.13 -14.98
N PHE A 271 16.06 22.16 -14.23
CA PHE A 271 15.33 21.04 -14.85
C PHE A 271 13.98 21.51 -15.39
N GLU A 272 13.69 21.12 -16.62
CA GLU A 272 12.35 21.20 -17.22
C GLU A 272 11.67 19.85 -17.06
N VAL A 273 10.52 19.84 -16.37
CA VAL A 273 9.71 18.63 -16.16
C VAL A 273 8.58 18.62 -17.16
N SER A 274 8.49 17.57 -17.98
CA SER A 274 7.50 17.46 -19.06
C SER A 274 6.81 16.08 -19.09
N GLN A 275 5.64 16.05 -19.70
CA GLN A 275 4.89 14.82 -20.00
C GLN A 275 4.70 14.74 -21.52
N PRO A 276 4.71 13.52 -22.12
CA PRO A 276 4.48 13.38 -23.57
C PRO A 276 3.05 13.79 -23.92
N ASP A 277 2.90 14.58 -25.00
CA ASP A 277 1.60 15.12 -25.46
C ASP A 277 0.63 14.06 -26.04
N ASN A 278 1.11 12.86 -26.36
CA ASN A 278 0.38 11.86 -27.14
C ASN A 278 -0.29 10.74 -26.30
N ARG A 279 -0.56 10.95 -25.00
CA ARG A 279 -1.18 9.92 -24.15
C ARG A 279 -2.54 10.36 -23.64
N ASP A 280 -3.50 9.43 -23.59
CA ASP A 280 -4.87 9.60 -23.06
C ASP A 280 -4.93 10.07 -21.59
N LYS A 281 -3.80 10.01 -20.86
CA LYS A 281 -3.68 10.37 -19.45
C LYS A 281 -2.64 11.47 -19.26
N LYS A 282 -3.11 12.63 -18.82
CA LYS A 282 -2.27 13.73 -18.36
C LYS A 282 -2.30 13.80 -16.84
N TYR A 283 -1.13 13.72 -16.21
CA TYR A 283 -1.00 13.77 -14.77
C TYR A 283 -0.81 15.20 -14.27
N PHE A 284 -1.45 15.52 -13.14
CA PHE A 284 -1.22 16.76 -12.43
C PHE A 284 0.17 16.76 -11.78
N VAL A 285 1.02 17.69 -12.17
CA VAL A 285 2.38 17.90 -11.65
C VAL A 285 2.40 19.24 -10.91
N GLY A 286 1.66 19.35 -9.81
CA GLY A 286 1.54 20.56 -9.02
C GLY A 286 1.70 20.27 -7.53
N LYS A 287 1.74 21.33 -6.71
CA LYS A 287 1.79 21.19 -5.26
C LYS A 287 0.45 20.69 -4.73
N ALA A 288 0.46 19.57 -4.00
CA ALA A 288 -0.65 19.09 -3.20
C ALA A 288 -0.50 19.59 -1.75
N VAL A 289 -1.55 20.15 -1.17
CA VAL A 289 -1.56 20.72 0.18
C VAL A 289 -2.78 20.21 0.93
N ILE A 290 -2.57 19.75 2.16
CA ILE A 290 -3.63 19.45 3.11
C ILE A 290 -3.42 20.29 4.37
N GLU A 291 -4.43 21.09 4.73
CA GLU A 291 -4.48 21.88 5.95
C GLU A 291 -5.65 21.39 6.77
N LEU A 292 -5.40 21.04 8.02
CA LEU A 292 -6.40 20.54 8.94
C LEU A 292 -6.48 21.43 10.18
N GLU A 293 -7.71 21.76 10.57
CA GLU A 293 -8.04 22.40 11.84
C GLU A 293 -9.07 21.52 12.56
N VAL A 294 -8.79 21.17 13.81
CA VAL A 294 -9.67 20.36 14.66
C VAL A 294 -10.15 21.21 15.80
N LYS A 295 -11.48 21.35 15.94
CA LYS A 295 -12.14 22.14 16.99
C LYS A 295 -12.99 21.25 17.86
N GLU A 296 -12.93 21.46 19.19
CA GLU A 296 -13.79 20.76 20.14
C GLU A 296 -15.24 21.22 19.97
N GLY A 297 -16.15 20.24 19.74
CA GLY A 297 -17.58 20.39 19.83
C GLY A 297 -18.12 19.82 21.16
N ILE A 298 -19.44 19.68 21.30
CA ILE A 298 -20.07 19.16 22.52
C ILE A 298 -19.71 17.68 22.75
N ASP A 299 -19.94 16.82 21.76
CA ASP A 299 -19.74 15.37 21.85
C ASP A 299 -18.66 14.83 20.88
N TRP A 300 -18.15 15.69 20.02
CA TRP A 300 -17.17 15.36 18.98
C TRP A 300 -16.17 16.49 18.73
N PHE A 301 -15.18 16.21 17.90
CA PHE A 301 -14.30 17.21 17.32
C PHE A 301 -14.74 17.49 15.89
N ASP A 302 -15.00 18.75 15.57
CA ASP A 302 -15.25 19.20 14.20
C ASP A 302 -13.93 19.27 13.42
N ILE A 303 -13.89 18.69 12.23
CA ILE A 303 -12.73 18.71 11.35
C ILE A 303 -12.99 19.75 10.25
N HIS A 304 -12.13 20.74 10.19
CA HIS A 304 -12.08 21.69 9.08
C HIS A 304 -10.88 21.34 8.21
N ALA A 305 -11.13 20.85 7.00
CA ALA A 305 -10.09 20.44 6.09
C ALA A 305 -10.10 21.29 4.83
N ARG A 306 -8.94 21.81 4.43
CA ARG A 306 -8.73 22.44 3.14
C ARG A 306 -7.69 21.61 2.38
N ILE A 307 -8.14 21.00 1.29
CA ILE A 307 -7.33 20.06 0.49
C ILE A 307 -7.23 20.63 -0.91
N LYS A 308 -6.02 20.97 -1.35
CA LYS A 308 -5.78 21.61 -2.63
C LYS A 308 -4.76 20.84 -3.47
N PHE A 309 -5.04 20.78 -4.76
CA PHE A 309 -4.12 20.34 -5.81
C PHE A 309 -3.96 21.52 -6.78
N GLY A 310 -2.89 22.34 -6.57
CA GLY A 310 -2.75 23.64 -7.24
C GLY A 310 -3.91 24.57 -6.90
N GLU A 311 -4.66 24.97 -7.92
CA GLU A 311 -5.85 25.85 -7.78
C GLU A 311 -7.14 25.08 -7.46
N TYR A 312 -7.12 23.72 -7.55
CA TYR A 312 -8.31 22.91 -7.35
C TYR A 312 -8.46 22.50 -5.89
N GLU A 313 -9.64 22.77 -5.30
CA GLU A 313 -10.00 22.36 -3.95
C GLU A 313 -10.89 21.11 -4.00
N ILE A 314 -10.59 20.13 -3.13
CA ILE A 314 -11.29 18.85 -3.05
C ILE A 314 -11.89 18.69 -1.67
N SER A 315 -13.13 18.18 -1.60
CA SER A 315 -13.79 17.96 -0.34
C SER A 315 -13.13 16.83 0.48
N PHE A 316 -13.16 16.98 1.80
CA PHE A 316 -12.70 15.93 2.73
C PHE A 316 -13.42 14.59 2.47
N LYS A 317 -14.72 14.62 2.23
CA LYS A 317 -15.55 13.45 1.95
C LYS A 317 -15.08 12.69 0.70
N GLU A 318 -14.75 13.42 -0.35
CA GLU A 318 -14.26 12.83 -1.60
C GLU A 318 -12.89 12.19 -1.42
N LEU A 319 -11.94 12.89 -0.81
CA LEU A 319 -10.62 12.36 -0.51
C LEU A 319 -10.70 11.14 0.42
N ARG A 320 -11.53 11.19 1.49
CA ARG A 320 -11.80 10.06 2.38
C ARG A 320 -12.27 8.83 1.62
N LYS A 321 -13.26 9.00 0.71
CA LYS A 321 -13.79 7.90 -0.11
C LYS A 321 -12.71 7.24 -0.98
N LEU A 322 -11.81 8.02 -1.54
CA LEU A 322 -10.69 7.53 -2.35
C LEU A 322 -9.69 6.75 -1.49
N ILE A 323 -9.27 7.32 -0.37
CA ILE A 323 -8.32 6.70 0.57
C ILE A 323 -8.85 5.37 1.11
N LEU A 324 -10.11 5.34 1.58
CA LEU A 324 -10.72 4.11 2.09
C LEU A 324 -10.87 3.01 1.04
N ARG A 325 -11.02 3.39 -0.24
CA ARG A 325 -11.03 2.45 -1.38
C ARG A 325 -9.63 2.09 -1.90
N LYS A 326 -8.58 2.61 -1.28
CA LYS A 326 -7.17 2.46 -1.72
C LYS A 326 -6.95 2.94 -3.16
N LYS A 327 -7.76 3.89 -3.63
CA LYS A 327 -7.57 4.54 -4.92
C LYS A 327 -6.66 5.72 -4.73
N VAL A 328 -5.48 5.67 -5.34
CA VAL A 328 -4.47 6.74 -5.28
C VAL A 328 -4.65 7.78 -6.40
N GLU A 329 -5.43 7.46 -7.43
CA GLU A 329 -5.67 8.29 -8.60
C GLU A 329 -7.11 8.85 -8.60
N PHE A 330 -7.24 10.12 -8.95
CA PHE A 330 -8.55 10.73 -9.22
C PHE A 330 -8.43 11.85 -10.24
N LYS A 331 -9.54 12.14 -10.94
CA LYS A 331 -9.58 13.11 -12.02
C LYS A 331 -9.95 14.49 -11.48
N LEU A 332 -9.12 15.49 -11.78
CA LEU A 332 -9.39 16.89 -11.49
C LEU A 332 -10.43 17.48 -12.47
N PRO A 333 -11.05 18.62 -12.14
CA PRO A 333 -12.03 19.28 -13.02
C PRO A 333 -11.50 19.65 -14.41
N ASN A 334 -10.20 19.90 -14.54
CA ASN A 334 -9.52 20.17 -15.83
C ASN A 334 -9.22 18.92 -16.65
N GLY A 335 -9.57 17.73 -16.13
CA GLY A 335 -9.31 16.45 -16.79
C GLY A 335 -7.97 15.80 -16.48
N GLU A 336 -7.06 16.47 -15.80
CA GLU A 336 -5.78 15.90 -15.34
C GLU A 336 -6.01 14.89 -14.22
N ILE A 337 -5.12 13.90 -14.10
CA ILE A 337 -5.16 12.88 -13.06
C ILE A 337 -4.23 13.31 -11.94
N ALA A 338 -4.78 13.56 -10.75
CA ALA A 338 -4.01 13.81 -9.54
C ALA A 338 -3.72 12.50 -8.81
N ILE A 339 -2.54 12.43 -8.20
CA ILE A 339 -2.09 11.31 -7.37
C ILE A 339 -2.07 11.77 -5.91
N ILE A 340 -2.70 11.01 -5.02
CA ILE A 340 -2.68 11.27 -3.59
C ILE A 340 -1.26 10.96 -3.07
N PRO A 341 -0.57 11.91 -2.42
CA PRO A 341 0.75 11.67 -1.89
C PRO A 341 0.76 10.52 -0.88
N GLU A 342 1.74 9.62 -0.98
CA GLU A 342 1.88 8.48 -0.08
C GLU A 342 1.99 8.90 1.40
N ALA A 343 2.69 10.00 1.65
CA ALA A 343 2.79 10.59 2.99
C ALA A 343 1.42 10.93 3.59
N TRP A 344 0.41 11.27 2.78
CA TRP A 344 -0.95 11.54 3.28
C TRP A 344 -1.66 10.25 3.69
N LEU A 345 -1.44 9.15 2.98
CA LEU A 345 -1.99 7.84 3.34
C LEU A 345 -1.45 7.37 4.69
N ILE A 346 -0.17 7.59 4.95
CA ILE A 346 0.50 7.21 6.20
C ILE A 346 0.09 8.15 7.34
N LYS A 347 0.17 9.47 7.13
CA LYS A 347 -0.01 10.49 8.18
C LYS A 347 -1.48 10.70 8.58
N TYR A 348 -2.39 10.60 7.63
CA TYR A 348 -3.82 10.89 7.83
C TYR A 348 -4.74 9.69 7.65
N GLY A 349 -4.19 8.49 7.39
CA GLY A 349 -4.97 7.28 7.14
C GLY A 349 -5.96 6.97 8.25
N ASP A 350 -5.53 7.04 9.50
CA ASP A 350 -6.37 6.80 10.68
C ASP A 350 -7.46 7.88 10.83
N LEU A 351 -7.12 9.16 10.57
CA LEU A 351 -8.09 10.25 10.58
C LEU A 351 -9.22 10.01 9.58
N PHE A 352 -8.88 9.64 8.34
CA PHE A 352 -9.88 9.36 7.31
C PHE A 352 -10.71 8.10 7.63
N ALA A 353 -10.11 7.09 8.27
CA ALA A 353 -10.81 5.86 8.63
C ALA A 353 -11.79 6.06 9.79
N MET A 354 -11.39 6.83 10.81
CA MET A 354 -12.13 7.01 12.05
C MET A 354 -13.09 8.21 12.02
N SER A 355 -12.92 9.13 11.06
CA SER A 355 -13.85 10.26 10.90
C SER A 355 -15.21 9.81 10.36
N GLU A 356 -16.27 10.44 10.84
CA GLU A 356 -17.63 10.26 10.37
C GLU A 356 -18.18 11.59 9.81
N THR A 357 -19.35 11.55 9.17
CA THR A 357 -20.03 12.77 8.72
C THR A 357 -21.25 13.01 9.60
N HIS A 358 -21.40 14.24 10.11
CA HIS A 358 -22.51 14.61 10.98
C HIS A 358 -23.36 15.77 10.41
N GLY A 359 -24.68 15.65 10.59
CA GLY A 359 -25.66 16.68 10.18
C GLY A 359 -25.96 16.71 8.69
N THR A 360 -26.89 17.63 8.31
CA THR A 360 -27.34 17.81 6.93
C THR A 360 -26.25 18.29 5.98
N ASN A 361 -25.24 18.99 6.50
CA ASN A 361 -24.09 19.49 5.74
C ASN A 361 -22.93 18.50 5.65
N GLU A 362 -23.12 17.27 6.14
CA GLU A 362 -22.11 16.19 6.08
C GLU A 362 -20.70 16.62 6.53
N LYS A 363 -20.61 17.44 7.59
CA LYS A 363 -19.33 17.88 8.13
C LYS A 363 -18.54 16.71 8.71
N PRO A 364 -17.24 16.59 8.43
CA PRO A 364 -16.42 15.56 9.02
C PRO A 364 -16.19 15.83 10.51
N VAL A 365 -16.39 14.80 11.32
CA VAL A 365 -16.21 14.84 12.78
C VAL A 365 -15.43 13.64 13.28
N LEU A 366 -14.77 13.82 14.42
CA LEU A 366 -14.18 12.75 15.23
C LEU A 366 -14.85 12.72 16.59
N HIS A 367 -15.21 11.56 17.08
CA HIS A 367 -15.72 11.43 18.44
C HIS A 367 -14.63 11.70 19.48
N LYS A 368 -15.04 12.16 20.69
CA LYS A 368 -14.08 12.52 21.77
C LYS A 368 -13.19 11.35 22.23
N TYR A 369 -13.61 10.11 22.06
CA TYR A 369 -12.76 8.96 22.36
C TYR A 369 -11.56 8.78 21.41
N HIS A 370 -11.48 9.54 20.31
CA HIS A 370 -10.29 9.61 19.46
C HIS A 370 -9.29 10.70 19.89
N LEU A 371 -9.34 11.14 21.14
CA LEU A 371 -8.42 12.17 21.68
C LEU A 371 -6.95 11.86 21.41
N ASN A 372 -6.54 10.59 21.51
CA ASN A 372 -5.17 10.18 21.21
C ASN A 372 -4.79 10.46 19.76
N LEU A 373 -5.71 10.23 18.81
CA LEU A 373 -5.47 10.54 17.39
C LEU A 373 -5.35 12.06 17.18
N VAL A 374 -6.21 12.85 17.85
CA VAL A 374 -6.13 14.32 17.79
C VAL A 374 -4.78 14.81 18.31
N LYS A 375 -4.29 14.20 19.39
CA LYS A 375 -2.97 14.48 19.96
C LYS A 375 -1.83 14.12 19.00
N GLU A 376 -1.85 12.93 18.39
CA GLU A 376 -0.87 12.53 17.37
C GLU A 376 -0.82 13.52 16.21
N LEU A 377 -1.98 14.03 15.76
CA LEU A 377 -2.06 15.06 14.73
C LEU A 377 -1.46 16.39 15.19
N GLN A 378 -1.63 16.77 16.46
CA GLN A 378 -1.06 17.98 17.04
C GLN A 378 0.46 17.88 17.23
N ASP A 379 0.93 16.80 17.87
CA ASP A 379 2.36 16.57 18.16
C ASP A 379 3.17 16.41 16.86
N GLY A 380 2.57 15.82 15.83
CA GLY A 380 3.15 15.71 14.48
C GLY A 380 3.07 17.00 13.65
N ASN A 381 2.53 18.12 14.18
CA ASN A 381 2.23 19.34 13.42
C ASN A 381 1.38 19.10 12.15
N LEU A 382 0.50 18.09 12.19
CA LEU A 382 -0.35 17.69 11.06
C LEU A 382 -1.70 18.41 11.04
N ALA A 383 -2.13 18.96 12.19
CA ALA A 383 -3.36 19.75 12.35
C ALA A 383 -3.21 20.85 13.37
N LYS A 384 -3.95 21.96 13.19
CA LYS A 384 -4.16 22.97 14.25
C LYS A 384 -5.30 22.49 15.15
N VAL A 385 -5.01 22.29 16.45
CA VAL A 385 -5.98 21.73 17.39
C VAL A 385 -6.40 22.77 18.42
N HIS A 386 -7.72 22.95 18.56
CA HIS A 386 -8.36 23.82 19.54
C HIS A 386 -9.17 22.99 20.52
N MET A 387 -8.65 22.79 21.73
CA MET A 387 -9.28 22.01 22.81
C MET A 387 -9.43 22.84 24.08
N SER A 388 -10.47 22.55 24.87
CA SER A 388 -10.68 23.10 26.19
C SER A 388 -9.66 22.56 27.21
N ASP A 389 -9.44 23.32 28.29
CA ASP A 389 -8.56 22.87 29.39
C ASP A 389 -9.07 21.59 30.06
N ARG A 390 -10.37 21.33 30.01
CA ARG A 390 -10.98 20.10 30.54
C ARG A 390 -10.48 18.85 29.78
N LEU A 391 -10.38 18.90 28.46
CA LEU A 391 -9.86 17.80 27.65
C LEU A 391 -8.33 17.73 27.70
N ARG A 392 -7.63 18.88 27.81
CA ARG A 392 -6.17 18.89 28.05
C ARG A 392 -5.80 18.25 29.39
N ASN A 393 -6.62 18.42 30.42
CA ASN A 393 -6.41 17.75 31.72
C ASN A 393 -6.58 16.24 31.66
N LEU A 394 -7.31 15.70 30.69
CA LEU A 394 -7.31 14.26 30.40
C LEU A 394 -5.96 13.75 29.87
N GLU A 395 -5.17 14.60 29.23
CA GLU A 395 -3.81 14.25 28.77
C GLU A 395 -2.84 14.06 29.94
N ASN A 396 -3.01 14.86 31.00
CA ASN A 396 -2.19 14.83 32.23
C ASN A 396 -2.82 13.95 33.32
N PHE A 397 -3.56 12.91 32.91
CA PHE A 397 -4.32 12.07 33.80
C PHE A 397 -3.43 11.32 34.80
N THR A 398 -3.36 11.81 36.04
CA THR A 398 -2.54 11.23 37.12
C THR A 398 -3.28 10.21 37.98
N GLY A 399 -4.61 10.03 37.77
CA GLY A 399 -5.41 9.02 38.50
C GLY A 399 -6.91 9.30 38.45
N ILE A 400 -7.72 8.23 38.61
CA ILE A 400 -9.17 8.35 38.71
C ILE A 400 -9.55 8.92 40.08
N LYS A 401 -10.42 9.95 40.10
CA LYS A 401 -10.94 10.55 41.33
C LYS A 401 -11.63 9.50 42.18
N ASP A 402 -11.55 9.64 43.47
CA ASP A 402 -12.39 8.84 44.40
C ASP A 402 -13.77 9.49 44.49
N TYR A 403 -14.78 8.80 43.97
CA TYR A 403 -16.17 9.24 44.02
C TYR A 403 -16.88 8.64 45.24
N PRO A 404 -17.69 9.43 46.01
CA PRO A 404 -18.47 8.91 47.13
C PRO A 404 -19.44 7.83 46.63
N LEU A 405 -19.73 6.87 47.50
CA LEU A 405 -20.77 5.89 47.26
C LEU A 405 -22.14 6.58 47.34
N PRO A 406 -23.15 6.14 46.55
CA PRO A 406 -24.50 6.66 46.65
C PRO A 406 -25.13 6.29 48.01
N ALA A 407 -25.98 7.17 48.54
CA ALA A 407 -26.62 6.99 49.86
C ALA A 407 -27.54 5.77 49.90
N GLY A 408 -28.23 5.48 48.82
CA GLY A 408 -29.12 4.32 48.68
C GLY A 408 -28.39 3.00 48.38
N PHE A 409 -27.07 2.95 48.48
CA PHE A 409 -26.31 1.71 48.35
C PHE A 409 -26.16 1.04 49.69
N SER A 410 -26.67 -0.20 49.81
CA SER A 410 -26.61 -1.02 51.01
C SER A 410 -25.48 -2.05 50.90
N GLY A 411 -24.44 -1.91 51.71
CA GLY A 411 -23.31 -2.83 51.75
C GLY A 411 -21.96 -2.14 51.69
N GLN A 412 -20.90 -2.92 51.48
CA GLN A 412 -19.53 -2.44 51.42
C GLN A 412 -18.86 -2.99 50.17
N LEU A 413 -18.32 -2.10 49.33
CA LEU A 413 -17.51 -2.49 48.17
C LEU A 413 -16.10 -2.88 48.64
N ARG A 414 -15.55 -3.95 48.11
CA ARG A 414 -14.13 -4.28 48.25
C ARG A 414 -13.28 -3.19 47.55
N PRO A 415 -12.00 -2.97 47.93
CA PRO A 415 -11.17 -1.91 47.36
C PRO A 415 -11.13 -1.91 45.83
N TYR A 416 -10.99 -3.08 45.21
CA TYR A 416 -11.00 -3.19 43.75
C TYR A 416 -12.38 -2.90 43.14
N GLN A 417 -13.49 -3.25 43.79
CA GLN A 417 -14.84 -2.93 43.35
C GLN A 417 -15.09 -1.41 43.41
N LYS A 418 -14.59 -0.76 44.47
CA LYS A 418 -14.64 0.70 44.59
C LYS A 418 -13.82 1.39 43.46
N ALA A 419 -12.65 0.86 43.17
CA ALA A 419 -11.86 1.34 42.04
C ALA A 419 -12.58 1.15 40.69
N GLY A 420 -13.30 0.03 40.49
CA GLY A 420 -14.14 -0.20 39.33
C GLY A 420 -15.33 0.75 39.24
N TYR A 421 -16.01 1.02 40.36
CA TYR A 421 -17.06 2.03 40.44
C TYR A 421 -16.52 3.42 40.07
N ASN A 422 -15.37 3.81 40.60
CA ASN A 422 -14.74 5.08 40.25
C ASN A 422 -14.40 5.18 38.75
N TRP A 423 -13.93 4.09 38.14
CA TRP A 423 -13.69 4.03 36.71
C TRP A 423 -15.00 4.15 35.91
N LEU A 424 -16.08 3.52 36.30
CA LEU A 424 -17.40 3.67 35.67
C LEU A 424 -17.91 5.11 35.78
N LYS A 425 -17.72 5.78 36.94
CA LYS A 425 -18.05 7.21 37.13
C LYS A 425 -17.22 8.14 36.25
N PHE A 426 -15.94 7.83 36.10
CA PHE A 426 -15.06 8.54 35.20
C PHE A 426 -15.58 8.43 33.75
N LEU A 427 -15.89 7.22 33.26
CA LEU A 427 -16.46 7.07 31.93
C LEU A 427 -17.74 7.87 31.73
N ASN A 428 -18.63 7.84 32.74
CA ASN A 428 -19.87 8.62 32.74
C ASN A 428 -19.62 10.13 32.65
N GLU A 429 -18.65 10.66 33.41
CA GLU A 429 -18.30 12.07 33.41
C GLU A 429 -17.86 12.57 32.02
N PHE A 430 -17.15 11.71 31.26
CA PHE A 430 -16.62 12.02 29.94
C PHE A 430 -17.48 11.51 28.78
N HIS A 431 -18.67 10.99 29.04
CA HIS A 431 -19.59 10.44 28.03
C HIS A 431 -18.96 9.30 27.20
N LEU A 432 -18.17 8.46 27.87
CA LEU A 432 -17.47 7.32 27.26
C LEU A 432 -18.18 6.01 27.61
N GLY A 433 -18.23 5.09 26.65
CA GLY A 433 -18.65 3.70 26.90
C GLY A 433 -17.48 2.86 27.41
N GLY A 434 -17.77 1.77 28.14
CA GLY A 434 -16.74 0.89 28.70
C GLY A 434 -17.10 -0.58 28.72
N CYS A 435 -16.06 -1.40 28.83
CA CYS A 435 -16.15 -2.85 29.02
C CYS A 435 -15.55 -3.25 30.37
N LEU A 436 -16.40 -3.63 31.32
CA LEU A 436 -15.96 -4.18 32.60
C LEU A 436 -15.74 -5.69 32.43
N ALA A 437 -14.47 -6.06 32.25
CA ALA A 437 -14.01 -7.38 31.82
C ALA A 437 -13.36 -8.18 32.98
N ASP A 438 -13.77 -7.90 34.21
CA ASP A 438 -13.32 -8.60 35.42
C ASP A 438 -13.66 -10.10 35.37
N ASP A 439 -12.84 -10.95 35.99
CA ASP A 439 -13.11 -12.37 36.11
C ASP A 439 -14.49 -12.63 36.74
N MET A 440 -15.09 -13.78 36.45
CA MET A 440 -16.38 -14.20 37.03
C MET A 440 -16.29 -14.22 38.55
N GLY A 441 -17.31 -13.68 39.22
CA GLY A 441 -17.38 -13.63 40.69
C GLY A 441 -16.65 -12.45 41.36
N LEU A 442 -16.06 -11.52 40.59
CA LEU A 442 -15.48 -10.29 41.13
C LEU A 442 -16.52 -9.16 41.37
N GLY A 443 -17.81 -9.45 41.19
CA GLY A 443 -18.90 -8.51 41.52
C GLY A 443 -19.09 -7.43 40.48
N LYS A 444 -19.09 -7.77 39.18
CA LYS A 444 -19.46 -6.85 38.10
C LYS A 444 -20.86 -6.28 38.30
N THR A 445 -21.81 -7.11 38.75
CA THR A 445 -23.20 -6.73 39.03
C THR A 445 -23.27 -5.65 40.10
N VAL A 446 -22.63 -5.83 41.25
CA VAL A 446 -22.68 -4.84 42.35
C VAL A 446 -22.03 -3.51 41.94
N GLN A 447 -20.92 -3.53 41.23
CA GLN A 447 -20.26 -2.29 40.70
C GLN A 447 -21.23 -1.53 39.78
N THR A 448 -21.92 -2.25 38.89
CA THR A 448 -22.89 -1.68 37.96
C THR A 448 -24.12 -1.14 38.64
N LEU A 449 -24.68 -1.88 39.61
CA LEU A 449 -25.82 -1.44 40.41
C LEU A 449 -25.48 -0.18 41.22
N THR A 450 -24.27 -0.10 41.80
CA THR A 450 -23.79 1.09 42.50
C THR A 450 -23.73 2.31 41.56
N LEU A 451 -23.30 2.13 40.31
CA LEU A 451 -23.33 3.18 39.31
C LEU A 451 -24.75 3.65 39.04
N LEU A 452 -25.68 2.74 38.77
CA LEU A 452 -27.10 3.06 38.46
C LEU A 452 -27.78 3.77 39.62
N GLN A 453 -27.52 3.36 40.86
CA GLN A 453 -28.02 4.05 42.07
C GLN A 453 -27.45 5.49 42.14
N SER A 454 -26.15 5.67 41.88
CA SER A 454 -25.53 6.99 41.85
C SER A 454 -26.11 7.89 40.76
N GLU A 455 -26.49 7.36 39.62
CA GLU A 455 -27.11 8.16 38.55
C GLU A 455 -28.57 8.56 38.91
N LYS A 456 -29.31 7.67 39.55
CA LYS A 456 -30.65 7.98 40.12
C LYS A 456 -30.58 9.15 41.10
N GLU A 457 -29.65 9.11 42.04
CA GLU A 457 -29.52 10.15 43.07
C GLU A 457 -29.13 11.53 42.51
N LYS A 458 -28.51 11.59 41.35
CA LYS A 458 -28.23 12.85 40.64
C LYS A 458 -29.51 13.55 40.07
N GLY A 459 -30.67 12.87 40.11
CA GLY A 459 -31.95 13.43 39.64
C GLY A 459 -32.10 13.53 38.12
N ASN A 460 -31.14 13.08 37.35
CA ASN A 460 -31.13 13.17 35.86
C ASN A 460 -31.27 11.81 35.18
N SER A 461 -31.72 10.78 35.90
CA SER A 461 -31.74 9.41 35.42
C SER A 461 -33.00 9.10 34.61
N GLY A 462 -32.84 8.88 33.32
CA GLY A 462 -33.82 8.13 32.53
C GLY A 462 -33.71 6.64 32.80
N THR A 463 -34.64 5.86 32.29
CA THR A 463 -34.66 4.38 32.43
C THR A 463 -33.44 3.75 31.78
N SER A 464 -32.80 2.83 32.47
CA SER A 464 -31.67 2.03 31.96
C SER A 464 -32.15 0.64 31.55
N LEU A 465 -31.63 0.12 30.42
CA LEU A 465 -31.92 -1.21 29.90
C LEU A 465 -30.72 -2.14 30.12
N LEU A 466 -30.95 -3.26 30.82
CA LEU A 466 -29.95 -4.29 31.01
C LEU A 466 -30.36 -5.55 30.25
N ILE A 467 -29.47 -6.01 29.39
CA ILE A 467 -29.68 -7.16 28.50
C ILE A 467 -28.71 -8.26 28.88
N MET A 468 -29.23 -9.45 29.15
CA MET A 468 -28.47 -10.58 29.67
C MET A 468 -29.02 -11.92 29.20
N PRO A 469 -28.30 -13.03 29.37
CA PRO A 469 -28.89 -14.37 29.26
C PRO A 469 -30.08 -14.55 30.21
N THR A 470 -31.11 -15.24 29.78
CA THR A 470 -32.35 -15.41 30.57
C THR A 470 -32.09 -15.99 31.97
N SER A 471 -31.10 -16.87 32.11
CA SER A 471 -30.71 -17.49 33.40
C SER A 471 -30.17 -16.49 34.42
N LEU A 472 -29.72 -15.31 34.03
CA LEU A 472 -29.15 -14.31 34.92
C LEU A 472 -30.19 -13.30 35.44
N LEU A 473 -31.38 -13.20 34.84
CA LEU A 473 -32.40 -12.22 35.21
C LEU A 473 -32.73 -12.27 36.71
N TYR A 474 -32.97 -13.45 37.24
CA TYR A 474 -33.28 -13.63 38.65
C TYR A 474 -32.14 -13.21 39.59
N ASN A 475 -30.88 -13.52 39.21
CA ASN A 475 -29.73 -13.12 40.02
C ASN A 475 -29.60 -11.59 40.10
N TRP A 476 -29.83 -10.89 38.98
CA TRP A 476 -29.80 -9.43 38.96
C TRP A 476 -30.90 -8.82 39.84
N GLU A 477 -32.12 -9.37 39.84
CA GLU A 477 -33.21 -8.95 40.72
C GLU A 477 -32.84 -9.12 42.20
N MET A 478 -32.30 -10.28 42.55
CA MET A 478 -31.89 -10.57 43.93
C MET A 478 -30.75 -9.68 44.41
N GLU A 479 -29.70 -9.46 43.55
CA GLU A 479 -28.61 -8.57 43.90
C GLU A 479 -29.06 -7.11 44.00
N ALA A 480 -29.95 -6.67 43.14
CA ALA A 480 -30.49 -5.32 43.19
C ALA A 480 -31.34 -5.10 44.48
N ALA A 481 -32.23 -6.04 44.85
CA ALA A 481 -32.99 -5.96 46.07
C ALA A 481 -32.09 -5.93 47.34
N LYS A 482 -30.92 -6.59 47.28
CA LYS A 482 -29.95 -6.61 48.37
C LYS A 482 -29.13 -5.34 48.48
N PHE A 483 -28.61 -4.82 47.40
CA PHE A 483 -27.61 -3.75 47.41
C PHE A 483 -28.18 -2.36 47.10
N VAL A 484 -29.28 -2.28 46.34
CA VAL A 484 -29.88 -1.01 45.89
C VAL A 484 -31.42 -1.10 45.93
N PRO A 485 -32.01 -1.32 47.11
CA PRO A 485 -33.46 -1.61 47.27
C PRO A 485 -34.37 -0.47 46.76
N ASP A 486 -33.86 0.74 46.67
CA ASP A 486 -34.61 1.90 46.18
C ASP A 486 -34.78 1.91 44.65
N LEU A 487 -33.99 1.13 43.87
CA LEU A 487 -34.15 1.08 42.43
C LEU A 487 -35.45 0.37 42.02
N LYS A 488 -36.30 1.08 41.26
CA LYS A 488 -37.50 0.48 40.69
C LYS A 488 -37.14 -0.35 39.46
N ILE A 489 -37.28 -1.67 39.58
CA ILE A 489 -36.91 -2.62 38.53
C ILE A 489 -38.13 -3.21 37.85
N LEU A 490 -38.08 -3.31 36.52
CA LEU A 490 -39.04 -4.05 35.71
C LEU A 490 -38.34 -5.19 35.00
N THR A 491 -38.84 -6.41 35.20
CA THR A 491 -38.39 -7.55 34.39
C THR A 491 -39.28 -7.71 33.18
N TYR A 492 -38.71 -7.39 32.00
CA TYR A 492 -39.40 -7.42 30.73
C TYR A 492 -39.08 -8.74 30.02
N THR A 493 -39.88 -9.77 30.27
CA THR A 493 -39.70 -11.13 29.77
C THR A 493 -41.04 -11.86 29.60
N GLY A 494 -40.99 -13.09 29.06
CA GLY A 494 -42.15 -13.94 28.85
C GLY A 494 -42.90 -13.68 27.53
N THR A 495 -43.79 -14.61 27.18
CA THR A 495 -44.60 -14.55 25.93
C THR A 495 -45.72 -13.51 26.03
N ASN A 496 -46.32 -13.34 27.22
CA ASN A 496 -47.46 -12.44 27.47
C ASN A 496 -47.00 -11.07 28.05
N ARG A 497 -45.76 -10.67 27.82
CA ARG A 497 -45.23 -9.39 28.29
C ARG A 497 -45.99 -8.22 27.67
N ASN A 498 -46.24 -7.19 28.48
CA ASN A 498 -46.83 -5.96 27.98
C ASN A 498 -45.80 -5.20 27.16
N LYS A 499 -46.06 -4.99 25.87
CA LYS A 499 -45.17 -4.34 24.90
C LYS A 499 -45.27 -2.81 24.88
N ASP A 500 -46.07 -2.20 25.75
CA ASP A 500 -46.15 -0.75 25.93
C ASP A 500 -44.83 -0.25 26.55
N ILE A 501 -43.97 0.38 25.70
CA ILE A 501 -42.68 0.88 26.13
C ILE A 501 -42.76 2.20 26.91
N GLU A 502 -43.90 2.95 26.84
CA GLU A 502 -44.06 4.18 27.58
C GLU A 502 -44.09 3.93 29.10
N ARG A 503 -44.51 2.76 29.50
CA ARG A 503 -44.45 2.35 30.91
C ARG A 503 -43.04 2.30 31.50
N PHE A 504 -42.01 2.20 30.65
CA PHE A 504 -40.60 2.12 31.10
C PHE A 504 -40.21 3.38 31.87
N HIS A 505 -40.77 4.54 31.58
CA HIS A 505 -40.53 5.80 32.30
C HIS A 505 -40.86 5.72 33.82
N LYS A 506 -41.62 4.71 34.25
CA LYS A 506 -41.97 4.50 35.66
C LYS A 506 -40.90 3.72 36.43
N TYR A 507 -39.89 3.20 35.73
CA TYR A 507 -38.86 2.33 36.30
C TYR A 507 -37.46 2.91 36.03
N ASP A 508 -36.57 2.71 37.00
CA ASP A 508 -35.18 3.12 36.87
C ASP A 508 -34.40 2.14 36.01
N VAL A 509 -34.73 0.85 36.08
CA VAL A 509 -34.06 -0.23 35.38
C VAL A 509 -35.06 -1.20 34.75
N VAL A 510 -34.83 -1.59 33.50
CA VAL A 510 -35.55 -2.64 32.79
C VAL A 510 -34.57 -3.78 32.51
N LEU A 511 -34.85 -4.97 33.06
CA LEU A 511 -34.09 -6.19 32.82
C LEU A 511 -34.74 -6.99 31.69
N THR A 512 -33.97 -7.43 30.72
CA THR A 512 -34.47 -8.26 29.60
C THR A 512 -33.40 -9.22 29.08
N SER A 513 -33.83 -10.13 28.19
CA SER A 513 -32.91 -11.07 27.56
C SER A 513 -32.56 -10.66 26.12
N TYR A 514 -31.41 -11.14 25.61
CA TYR A 514 -31.02 -10.97 24.24
C TYR A 514 -32.07 -11.46 23.22
N GLY A 515 -32.75 -12.57 23.54
CA GLY A 515 -33.84 -13.11 22.72
C GLY A 515 -35.02 -12.15 22.59
N ILE A 516 -35.46 -11.60 23.74
CA ILE A 516 -36.58 -10.62 23.79
C ILE A 516 -36.18 -9.32 23.10
N THR A 517 -34.96 -8.83 23.34
CA THR A 517 -34.45 -7.62 22.65
C THR A 517 -34.53 -7.77 21.14
N ARG A 518 -34.09 -8.93 20.59
CA ARG A 518 -34.20 -9.22 19.16
C ARG A 518 -35.64 -9.25 18.64
N LEU A 519 -36.55 -9.82 19.40
CA LEU A 519 -37.97 -9.96 19.00
C LEU A 519 -38.72 -8.62 19.03
N ASP A 520 -38.39 -7.73 19.97
CA ASP A 520 -39.11 -6.47 20.17
C ASP A 520 -38.30 -5.22 19.76
N ILE A 521 -37.26 -5.39 18.95
CA ILE A 521 -36.37 -4.30 18.59
C ILE A 521 -37.08 -3.12 17.93
N GLU A 522 -38.12 -3.38 17.10
CA GLU A 522 -38.91 -2.34 16.44
C GLU A 522 -39.56 -1.35 17.42
N SER A 523 -39.91 -1.83 18.62
CA SER A 523 -40.44 -1.00 19.71
C SER A 523 -39.30 -0.42 20.54
N LEU A 524 -38.33 -1.24 20.99
CA LEU A 524 -37.28 -0.82 21.90
C LEU A 524 -36.35 0.26 21.32
N GLN A 525 -36.10 0.27 19.99
CA GLN A 525 -35.29 1.30 19.34
C GLN A 525 -35.91 2.71 19.34
N LYS A 526 -37.22 2.84 19.65
CA LYS A 526 -37.92 4.11 19.74
C LYS A 526 -37.73 4.78 21.11
N PHE A 527 -37.37 4.01 22.13
CA PHE A 527 -37.15 4.52 23.46
C PHE A 527 -35.69 5.01 23.63
N ASN A 528 -35.51 6.17 24.28
CA ASN A 528 -34.17 6.69 24.58
C ASN A 528 -33.80 6.29 26.04
N PHE A 529 -32.95 5.28 26.14
CA PHE A 529 -32.45 4.80 27.43
C PHE A 529 -31.36 5.71 28.00
N HIS A 530 -31.24 5.75 29.34
CA HIS A 530 -30.11 6.40 30.00
C HIS A 530 -28.84 5.56 29.81
N TYR A 531 -28.90 4.27 30.20
CA TYR A 531 -27.89 3.28 29.89
C TYR A 531 -28.48 2.14 29.05
N VAL A 532 -27.70 1.56 28.16
CA VAL A 532 -27.87 0.20 27.66
C VAL A 532 -26.65 -0.60 28.07
N ILE A 533 -26.86 -1.64 28.91
CA ILE A 533 -25.83 -2.46 29.50
C ILE A 533 -26.01 -3.89 29.02
N LEU A 534 -24.95 -4.50 28.49
CA LEU A 534 -24.94 -5.88 28.05
C LEU A 534 -24.17 -6.72 29.07
N ASP A 535 -24.81 -7.70 29.71
CA ASP A 535 -24.13 -8.70 30.51
C ASP A 535 -23.86 -9.95 29.66
N GLU A 536 -22.73 -10.61 29.92
CA GLU A 536 -22.20 -11.70 29.11
C GLU A 536 -22.13 -11.27 27.62
N SER A 537 -21.48 -10.13 27.38
CA SER A 537 -21.46 -9.45 26.04
C SER A 537 -20.82 -10.24 24.93
N GLN A 538 -20.16 -11.38 25.21
CA GLN A 538 -19.68 -12.30 24.15
C GLN A 538 -20.82 -12.84 23.26
N VAL A 539 -22.10 -12.70 23.68
CA VAL A 539 -23.26 -13.04 22.83
C VAL A 539 -23.30 -12.23 21.56
N ILE A 540 -22.76 -11.02 21.55
CA ILE A 540 -22.68 -10.14 20.35
C ILE A 540 -21.33 -10.22 19.63
N LYS A 541 -20.48 -11.19 19.90
CA LYS A 541 -19.15 -11.34 19.27
C LYS A 541 -19.20 -11.42 17.74
N ASN A 542 -20.26 -12.03 17.18
CA ASN A 542 -20.49 -12.02 15.76
C ASN A 542 -21.32 -10.80 15.34
N PRO A 543 -20.71 -9.79 14.67
CA PRO A 543 -21.41 -8.56 14.29
C PRO A 543 -22.53 -8.77 13.25
N THR A 544 -22.49 -9.90 12.52
CA THR A 544 -23.53 -10.21 11.52
C THR A 544 -24.74 -10.91 12.10
N SER A 545 -24.69 -11.36 13.35
CA SER A 545 -25.80 -12.01 14.02
C SER A 545 -27.01 -11.08 14.18
N ASN A 546 -28.21 -11.64 14.13
CA ASN A 546 -29.45 -10.87 14.32
C ASN A 546 -29.53 -10.23 15.70
N ILE A 547 -28.92 -10.83 16.73
CA ILE A 547 -28.83 -10.28 18.07
C ILE A 547 -27.93 -9.05 18.09
N ALA A 548 -26.71 -9.13 17.53
CA ALA A 548 -25.81 -7.99 17.48
C ALA A 548 -26.41 -6.82 16.70
N LYS A 549 -27.04 -7.10 15.56
CA LYS A 549 -27.75 -6.07 14.77
C LYS A 549 -28.88 -5.40 15.54
N ALA A 550 -29.65 -6.15 16.31
CA ALA A 550 -30.75 -5.61 17.11
C ALA A 550 -30.19 -4.70 18.25
N VAL A 551 -29.20 -5.17 18.98
CA VAL A 551 -28.63 -4.43 20.10
C VAL A 551 -27.97 -3.11 19.63
N LEU A 552 -27.32 -3.10 18.45
CA LEU A 552 -26.72 -1.91 17.87
C LEU A 552 -27.75 -0.79 17.50
N GLN A 553 -29.03 -1.15 17.28
CA GLN A 553 -30.12 -0.19 16.97
C GLN A 553 -30.65 0.54 18.19
N LEU A 554 -30.35 0.06 19.41
CA LEU A 554 -30.82 0.67 20.65
C LEU A 554 -30.19 2.03 20.86
N LYS A 555 -31.06 3.01 21.22
CA LYS A 555 -30.67 4.39 21.54
C LYS A 555 -30.45 4.55 23.03
N SER A 556 -29.29 5.09 23.40
CA SER A 556 -28.99 5.39 24.79
C SER A 556 -27.96 6.51 24.90
N ARG A 557 -27.94 7.17 26.05
CA ARG A 557 -26.92 8.17 26.37
C ARG A 557 -25.57 7.53 26.68
N PHE A 558 -25.59 6.38 27.37
CA PHE A 558 -24.40 5.64 27.78
C PHE A 558 -24.53 4.16 27.42
N LYS A 559 -23.39 3.51 27.13
CA LYS A 559 -23.33 2.09 26.81
C LYS A 559 -22.22 1.42 27.61
N LEU A 560 -22.52 0.27 28.20
CA LEU A 560 -21.56 -0.56 28.93
C LEU A 560 -21.69 -2.03 28.51
N THR A 561 -20.57 -2.74 28.55
CA THR A 561 -20.55 -4.20 28.43
C THR A 561 -19.90 -4.81 29.66
N LEU A 562 -20.45 -5.92 30.11
CA LEU A 562 -19.94 -6.75 31.19
C LEU A 562 -19.60 -8.12 30.61
N THR A 563 -18.41 -8.63 30.89
CA THR A 563 -17.98 -9.95 30.42
C THR A 563 -16.87 -10.50 31.32
N GLY A 564 -16.77 -11.82 31.43
CA GLY A 564 -15.59 -12.46 32.02
C GLY A 564 -14.47 -12.71 31.00
N THR A 565 -14.80 -12.67 29.71
CA THR A 565 -13.91 -13.04 28.61
C THR A 565 -14.02 -12.03 27.46
N PRO A 566 -13.30 -10.89 27.52
CA PRO A 566 -13.41 -9.85 26.49
C PRO A 566 -12.84 -10.27 25.13
N LEU A 567 -11.94 -11.23 25.11
CA LEU A 567 -11.33 -11.84 23.91
C LEU A 567 -11.39 -13.36 24.07
N GLU A 568 -12.24 -14.02 23.28
CA GLU A 568 -12.32 -15.49 23.29
C GLU A 568 -11.54 -16.10 22.12
N ASN A 569 -11.87 -15.74 20.88
CA ASN A 569 -11.36 -16.45 19.70
C ASN A 569 -10.69 -15.55 18.68
N THR A 570 -11.20 -14.34 18.43
CA THR A 570 -10.73 -13.46 17.36
C THR A 570 -10.72 -11.99 17.79
N THR A 571 -9.88 -11.20 17.14
CA THR A 571 -9.88 -9.73 17.31
C THR A 571 -11.19 -9.10 16.82
N LEU A 572 -11.94 -9.78 15.94
CA LEU A 572 -13.27 -9.34 15.48
C LEU A 572 -14.31 -9.35 16.61
N ASP A 573 -14.17 -10.25 17.58
CA ASP A 573 -15.04 -10.30 18.79
C ASP A 573 -14.90 -8.99 19.58
N LEU A 574 -13.65 -8.52 19.72
CA LEU A 574 -13.35 -7.23 20.35
C LEU A 574 -13.93 -6.06 19.57
N TRP A 575 -13.76 -6.07 18.23
CA TRP A 575 -14.32 -5.02 17.37
C TRP A 575 -15.83 -4.89 17.54
N SER A 576 -16.56 -5.99 17.62
CA SER A 576 -18.01 -6.01 17.81
C SER A 576 -18.43 -5.36 19.14
N GLN A 577 -17.75 -5.70 20.23
CA GLN A 577 -18.02 -5.13 21.55
C GLN A 577 -17.66 -3.63 21.60
N MET A 578 -16.50 -3.24 21.07
CA MET A 578 -16.08 -1.83 21.01
C MET A 578 -17.01 -0.99 20.14
N THR A 579 -17.52 -1.54 19.03
CA THR A 579 -18.50 -0.86 18.16
C THR A 579 -19.83 -0.63 18.90
N PHE A 580 -20.22 -1.52 19.81
CA PHE A 580 -21.40 -1.29 20.62
C PHE A 580 -21.18 -0.17 21.63
N ILE A 581 -20.09 -0.18 22.40
CA ILE A 581 -19.86 0.80 23.49
C ILE A 581 -19.42 2.18 22.97
N ASN A 582 -18.55 2.23 21.96
CA ASN A 582 -18.02 3.45 21.36
C ASN A 582 -18.03 3.31 19.83
N PRO A 583 -19.17 3.58 19.15
CA PRO A 583 -19.30 3.41 17.72
C PRO A 583 -18.25 4.22 16.95
N GLY A 584 -17.52 3.56 16.03
CA GLY A 584 -16.46 4.19 15.23
C GLY A 584 -15.06 4.22 15.87
N LEU A 585 -14.89 3.85 17.15
CA LEU A 585 -13.59 3.82 17.86
C LEU A 585 -12.50 3.06 17.09
N LEU A 586 -12.87 1.93 16.51
CA LEU A 586 -11.95 1.06 15.74
C LEU A 586 -12.19 1.15 14.22
N GLY A 587 -12.93 2.16 13.77
CA GLY A 587 -13.29 2.32 12.37
C GLY A 587 -14.30 1.26 11.87
N GLY A 588 -14.59 1.30 10.56
CA GLY A 588 -15.50 0.33 9.94
C GLY A 588 -14.93 -1.09 9.89
N GLN A 589 -15.80 -2.11 9.80
CA GLN A 589 -15.40 -3.53 9.83
C GLN A 589 -14.33 -3.89 8.78
N THR A 590 -14.47 -3.41 7.55
CA THR A 590 -13.49 -3.67 6.47
C THR A 590 -12.12 -3.06 6.78
N PHE A 591 -12.10 -1.84 7.32
CA PHE A 591 -10.87 -1.18 7.77
C PHE A 591 -10.22 -1.99 8.90
N PHE A 592 -10.98 -2.33 9.95
CA PHE A 592 -10.49 -3.09 11.08
C PHE A 592 -9.89 -4.45 10.65
N LYS A 593 -10.58 -5.16 9.77
CA LYS A 593 -10.11 -6.43 9.23
C LYS A 593 -8.75 -6.30 8.53
N ASN A 594 -8.59 -5.28 7.69
CA ASN A 594 -7.36 -5.10 6.91
C ASN A 594 -6.22 -4.51 7.74
N GLU A 595 -6.52 -3.61 8.68
CA GLU A 595 -5.52 -2.85 9.43
C GLU A 595 -5.06 -3.54 10.70
N TYR A 596 -5.96 -4.32 11.35
CA TYR A 596 -5.68 -4.98 12.62
C TYR A 596 -5.86 -6.49 12.57
N GLN A 597 -7.04 -7.00 12.14
CA GLN A 597 -7.33 -8.43 12.22
C GLN A 597 -6.35 -9.28 11.43
N VAL A 598 -6.20 -9.05 10.12
CA VAL A 598 -5.31 -9.85 9.27
C VAL A 598 -3.83 -9.71 9.66
N PRO A 599 -3.30 -8.49 9.93
CA PRO A 599 -1.93 -8.35 10.40
C PRO A 599 -1.67 -9.06 11.74
N ILE A 600 -2.56 -8.92 12.72
CA ILE A 600 -2.38 -9.52 14.06
C ILE A 600 -2.54 -11.04 14.02
N GLU A 601 -3.65 -11.55 13.45
CA GLU A 601 -3.98 -12.98 13.52
C GLU A 601 -3.16 -13.84 12.54
N LYS A 602 -2.83 -13.32 11.35
CA LYS A 602 -2.12 -14.09 10.31
C LYS A 602 -0.62 -13.80 10.24
N ARG A 603 -0.21 -12.56 10.57
CA ARG A 603 1.19 -12.11 10.43
C ARG A 603 1.89 -11.88 11.76
N GLN A 604 1.16 -12.01 12.88
CA GLN A 604 1.66 -11.79 14.26
C GLN A 604 2.35 -10.42 14.43
N ASP A 605 1.77 -9.38 13.81
CA ASP A 605 2.32 -8.02 13.83
C ASP A 605 2.19 -7.40 15.23
N GLU A 606 3.31 -7.36 15.96
CA GLU A 606 3.38 -6.81 17.32
C GLU A 606 3.13 -5.30 17.37
N ALA A 607 3.52 -4.54 16.35
CA ALA A 607 3.32 -3.09 16.32
C ALA A 607 1.83 -2.77 16.24
N LYS A 608 1.08 -3.48 15.38
CA LYS A 608 -0.38 -3.38 15.28
C LYS A 608 -1.09 -3.85 16.56
N THR A 609 -0.58 -4.89 17.19
CA THR A 609 -1.10 -5.36 18.49
C THR A 609 -0.92 -4.31 19.58
N LYS A 610 0.26 -3.71 19.69
CA LYS A 610 0.53 -2.61 20.64
C LYS A 610 -0.35 -1.39 20.37
N LYS A 611 -0.51 -1.01 19.11
CA LYS A 611 -1.37 0.12 18.71
C LYS A 611 -2.83 -0.14 19.07
N LEU A 612 -3.38 -1.31 18.74
CA LEU A 612 -4.75 -1.69 19.10
C LEU A 612 -4.96 -1.67 20.60
N ASN A 613 -4.05 -2.26 21.37
CA ASN A 613 -4.10 -2.27 22.84
C ASN A 613 -4.07 -0.85 23.43
N ALA A 614 -3.26 0.06 22.88
CA ALA A 614 -3.22 1.45 23.33
C ALA A 614 -4.57 2.17 23.11
N ILE A 615 -5.23 1.92 21.97
CA ILE A 615 -6.55 2.50 21.65
C ILE A 615 -7.63 2.01 22.61
N ILE A 616 -7.68 0.70 22.92
CA ILE A 616 -8.76 0.11 23.70
C ILE A 616 -8.56 0.20 25.22
N LYS A 617 -7.31 0.31 25.67
CA LYS A 617 -6.93 0.29 27.11
C LYS A 617 -7.77 1.22 28.01
N PRO A 618 -8.11 2.47 27.63
CA PRO A 618 -8.93 3.34 28.45
C PRO A 618 -10.36 2.84 28.68
N PHE A 619 -10.88 2.02 27.75
CA PHE A 619 -12.27 1.57 27.69
C PHE A 619 -12.48 0.15 28.18
N VAL A 620 -11.42 -0.53 28.62
CA VAL A 620 -11.50 -1.92 29.11
C VAL A 620 -10.86 -2.00 30.50
N LEU A 621 -11.62 -2.38 31.50
CA LEU A 621 -11.10 -2.69 32.81
C LEU A 621 -11.16 -4.21 33.02
N ARG A 622 -10.00 -4.84 33.13
CA ARG A 622 -9.87 -6.29 33.34
C ARG A 622 -8.97 -6.58 34.54
N ARG A 623 -9.49 -7.32 35.51
CA ARG A 623 -8.76 -7.79 36.69
C ARG A 623 -8.98 -9.27 36.84
N LEU A 624 -7.92 -9.99 37.19
CA LEU A 624 -7.96 -11.43 37.49
C LEU A 624 -8.20 -11.63 38.95
N LYS A 625 -8.88 -12.75 39.34
CA LYS A 625 -9.08 -13.14 40.75
C LYS A 625 -7.76 -13.20 41.50
N SER A 626 -6.72 -13.77 40.89
CA SER A 626 -5.39 -13.90 41.48
C SER A 626 -4.71 -12.55 41.79
N GLN A 627 -5.12 -11.47 41.13
CA GLN A 627 -4.53 -10.12 41.32
C GLN A 627 -5.23 -9.32 42.44
N VAL A 628 -6.54 -9.53 42.65
CA VAL A 628 -7.34 -8.61 43.48
C VAL A 628 -8.05 -9.31 44.66
N ALA A 629 -8.17 -10.61 44.64
CA ALA A 629 -8.83 -11.41 45.70
C ALA A 629 -7.78 -12.33 46.35
N THR A 630 -6.76 -11.72 46.96
CA THR A 630 -5.63 -12.42 47.60
C THR A 630 -6.04 -13.20 48.86
N ASP A 631 -7.28 -12.99 49.36
CA ASP A 631 -7.90 -13.71 50.46
C ASP A 631 -8.51 -15.07 50.04
N LEU A 632 -8.57 -15.35 48.74
CA LEU A 632 -9.05 -16.64 48.25
C LEU A 632 -7.93 -17.68 48.31
N PRO A 633 -8.27 -18.95 48.68
CA PRO A 633 -7.29 -20.03 48.57
C PRO A 633 -6.87 -20.29 47.14
N GLU A 634 -5.71 -20.91 46.96
CA GLU A 634 -5.26 -21.32 45.65
C GLU A 634 -6.28 -22.25 44.96
N LYS A 635 -6.37 -22.11 43.63
CA LYS A 635 -7.23 -22.97 42.82
C LYS A 635 -6.67 -24.39 42.82
N VAL A 636 -7.45 -25.33 43.38
CA VAL A 636 -7.11 -26.76 43.34
C VAL A 636 -7.85 -27.39 42.16
N GLU A 637 -7.07 -27.95 41.21
CA GLU A 637 -7.61 -28.71 40.08
C GLU A 637 -7.42 -30.21 40.34
N ASN A 638 -8.52 -30.92 40.52
CA ASN A 638 -8.52 -32.36 40.68
C ASN A 638 -8.99 -33.04 39.39
N ILE A 639 -8.20 -33.99 38.91
CA ILE A 639 -8.57 -34.80 37.76
C ILE A 639 -9.15 -36.11 38.26
N TYR A 640 -10.44 -36.31 37.99
CA TYR A 640 -11.13 -37.57 38.32
C TYR A 640 -11.21 -38.42 37.06
N TYR A 641 -10.60 -39.59 37.11
CA TYR A 641 -10.72 -40.59 36.07
C TYR A 641 -11.90 -41.50 36.39
N THR A 642 -12.83 -41.59 35.45
CA THR A 642 -13.97 -42.50 35.51
C THR A 642 -13.90 -43.53 34.41
N ASN A 643 -14.14 -44.78 34.72
CA ASN A 643 -14.26 -45.84 33.74
C ASN A 643 -15.64 -45.84 33.11
N LEU A 644 -15.72 -46.09 31.81
CA LEU A 644 -16.98 -46.30 31.12
C LEU A 644 -17.60 -47.62 31.59
N SER A 645 -18.93 -47.69 31.71
CA SER A 645 -19.59 -48.98 31.84
C SER A 645 -19.38 -49.85 30.60
N PRO A 646 -19.43 -51.17 30.68
CA PRO A 646 -19.25 -52.06 29.55
C PRO A 646 -20.14 -51.71 28.33
N ALA A 647 -21.40 -51.35 28.59
CA ALA A 647 -22.33 -50.91 27.55
C ALA A 647 -22.02 -49.53 26.96
N GLN A 648 -21.37 -48.65 27.72
CA GLN A 648 -20.89 -47.37 27.20
C GLN A 648 -19.62 -47.54 26.36
N GLU A 649 -18.72 -48.40 26.79
CA GLU A 649 -17.47 -48.72 26.10
C GLU A 649 -17.73 -49.35 24.74
N GLU A 650 -18.65 -50.32 24.67
CA GLU A 650 -19.09 -50.95 23.41
C GLU A 650 -19.59 -49.88 22.40
N LYS A 651 -20.53 -49.05 22.83
CA LYS A 651 -21.07 -47.95 21.99
C LYS A 651 -20.04 -46.92 21.60
N TYR A 652 -19.09 -46.61 22.48
CA TYR A 652 -18.00 -45.69 22.21
C TYR A 652 -17.06 -46.24 21.12
N GLU A 653 -16.68 -47.52 21.24
CA GLU A 653 -15.79 -48.16 20.24
C GLU A 653 -16.53 -48.37 18.91
N GLU A 654 -17.80 -48.66 18.91
CA GLU A 654 -18.64 -48.72 17.71
C GLU A 654 -18.71 -47.37 17.00
N ALA A 655 -19.00 -46.27 17.69
CA ALA A 655 -18.98 -44.90 17.17
C ALA A 655 -17.62 -44.50 16.67
N LYS A 656 -16.55 -44.82 17.41
CA LYS A 656 -15.17 -44.52 17.07
C LYS A 656 -14.77 -45.20 15.75
N SER A 657 -15.10 -46.49 15.57
CA SER A 657 -14.84 -47.25 14.36
C SER A 657 -15.60 -46.68 13.17
N PHE A 658 -16.87 -46.36 13.33
CA PHE A 658 -17.70 -45.73 12.31
C PHE A 658 -17.12 -44.39 11.81
N TYR A 659 -16.86 -43.45 12.72
CA TYR A 659 -16.35 -42.15 12.33
C TYR A 659 -14.92 -42.19 11.81
N ARG A 660 -14.08 -43.12 12.33
CA ARG A 660 -12.71 -43.32 11.81
C ARG A 660 -12.75 -43.70 10.33
N HIS A 661 -13.56 -44.68 9.92
CA HIS A 661 -13.69 -45.07 8.54
C HIS A 661 -14.27 -43.94 7.70
N LYS A 662 -15.36 -43.32 8.12
CA LYS A 662 -16.01 -42.20 7.43
C LYS A 662 -15.04 -41.01 7.21
N ILE A 663 -14.25 -40.65 8.22
CA ILE A 663 -13.28 -39.55 8.12
C ILE A 663 -12.13 -39.89 7.18
N LEU A 664 -11.57 -41.09 7.26
CA LEU A 664 -10.47 -41.53 6.40
C LEU A 664 -10.92 -41.55 4.94
N ASP A 665 -12.09 -42.13 4.63
CA ASP A 665 -12.64 -42.15 3.30
C ASP A 665 -12.90 -40.77 2.71
N LEU A 666 -13.37 -39.83 3.53
CA LEU A 666 -13.58 -38.43 3.12
C LEU A 666 -12.28 -37.69 2.90
N ILE A 667 -11.26 -37.91 3.72
CA ILE A 667 -9.95 -37.29 3.56
C ILE A 667 -9.29 -37.78 2.27
N GLU A 668 -9.41 -39.06 1.91
CA GLU A 668 -8.91 -39.60 0.66
C GLU A 668 -9.63 -39.03 -0.57
N LYS A 669 -10.97 -38.83 -0.49
CA LYS A 669 -11.79 -38.36 -1.61
C LYS A 669 -11.78 -36.85 -1.79
N GLU A 670 -11.83 -36.08 -0.73
CA GLU A 670 -12.09 -34.61 -0.75
C GLU A 670 -11.02 -33.76 -0.08
N GLY A 671 -10.03 -34.39 0.56
CA GLY A 671 -8.96 -33.72 1.29
C GLY A 671 -9.38 -33.22 2.69
N LEU A 672 -8.40 -32.88 3.50
CA LEU A 672 -8.58 -32.55 4.92
C LEU A 672 -9.44 -31.30 5.18
N ASN A 673 -9.41 -30.33 4.25
CA ASN A 673 -10.15 -29.08 4.42
C ASN A 673 -11.67 -29.24 4.29
N ASN A 674 -12.13 -30.14 3.42
CA ASN A 674 -13.56 -30.37 3.20
C ASN A 674 -14.14 -31.36 4.22
N SER A 675 -13.28 -32.15 4.89
CA SER A 675 -13.69 -33.15 5.90
C SER A 675 -13.87 -32.56 7.31
N ARG A 676 -13.58 -31.27 7.53
CA ARG A 676 -13.60 -30.62 8.88
C ARG A 676 -14.94 -30.76 9.61
N ILE A 677 -16.07 -30.64 8.90
CA ILE A 677 -17.41 -30.72 9.49
C ILE A 677 -17.66 -32.13 10.02
N THR A 678 -17.29 -33.16 9.26
CA THR A 678 -17.44 -34.55 9.66
C THR A 678 -16.53 -34.93 10.84
N ILE A 679 -15.32 -34.34 10.89
CA ILE A 679 -14.42 -34.49 12.04
C ILE A 679 -15.05 -33.90 13.30
N LEU A 680 -15.62 -32.69 13.23
CA LEU A 680 -16.32 -32.04 14.34
C LEU A 680 -17.57 -32.82 14.77
N GLU A 681 -18.34 -33.35 13.83
CA GLU A 681 -19.47 -34.21 14.08
C GLU A 681 -19.05 -35.47 14.86
N GLY A 682 -17.96 -36.13 14.43
CA GLY A 682 -17.39 -37.30 15.13
C GLY A 682 -16.95 -36.96 16.52
N LEU A 683 -16.20 -35.89 16.74
CA LEU A 683 -15.76 -35.43 18.08
C LEU A 683 -16.94 -35.11 18.99
N THR A 684 -17.99 -34.48 18.46
CA THR A 684 -19.22 -34.17 19.23
C THR A 684 -19.96 -35.42 19.60
N SER A 685 -20.04 -36.43 18.73
CA SER A 685 -20.66 -37.73 18.99
C SER A 685 -19.91 -38.51 20.09
N PHE A 686 -18.56 -38.48 20.08
CA PHE A 686 -17.75 -39.08 21.13
C PHE A 686 -17.98 -38.42 22.50
N ALA A 687 -18.04 -37.09 22.55
CA ALA A 687 -18.30 -36.36 23.78
C ALA A 687 -19.68 -36.74 24.37
N ARG A 688 -20.70 -36.85 23.50
CA ARG A 688 -22.06 -37.24 23.91
C ARG A 688 -22.17 -38.71 24.39
N SER A 689 -21.52 -39.64 23.70
CA SER A 689 -21.53 -41.05 24.09
C SER A 689 -20.92 -41.32 25.46
N ARG A 690 -20.01 -40.43 25.94
CA ARG A 690 -19.44 -40.49 27.30
C ARG A 690 -20.39 -39.98 28.40
N ILE A 691 -21.37 -39.11 28.04
CA ILE A 691 -22.21 -38.44 29.04
C ILE A 691 -23.55 -39.19 29.27
N ILE A 692 -24.25 -39.63 28.22
CA ILE A 692 -25.58 -40.26 28.33
C ILE A 692 -25.77 -41.36 27.28
N PRO A 693 -25.89 -42.65 27.67
CA PRO A 693 -26.08 -43.77 26.73
C PRO A 693 -27.38 -43.71 25.91
N ALA A 694 -28.42 -43.07 26.43
CA ALA A 694 -29.75 -43.01 25.79
C ALA A 694 -29.82 -42.03 24.61
N TRP A 695 -28.89 -41.08 24.49
CA TRP A 695 -28.92 -40.04 23.44
C TRP A 695 -28.24 -40.48 22.13
N SER A 696 -27.45 -41.56 22.16
CA SER A 696 -26.80 -42.10 20.93
C SER A 696 -27.77 -42.79 19.97
N THR A 697 -28.93 -43.23 20.45
CA THR A 697 -29.93 -43.96 19.65
C THR A 697 -30.93 -43.06 18.92
N SER A 698 -31.07 -41.78 19.29
CA SER A 698 -32.04 -40.85 18.66
C SER A 698 -31.52 -40.11 17.45
N ILE A 699 -30.20 -40.03 17.22
CA ILE A 699 -29.60 -39.29 16.13
C ILE A 699 -29.53 -40.15 14.87
N THR A 700 -29.42 -41.47 14.98
CA THR A 700 -29.41 -42.40 13.81
C THR A 700 -30.76 -42.54 13.10
N ARG A 701 -31.85 -42.06 13.75
CA ARG A 701 -33.21 -42.10 13.15
C ARG A 701 -33.69 -40.79 12.52
N ALA A 702 -32.90 -39.70 12.54
CA ALA A 702 -33.35 -38.37 12.16
C ALA A 702 -32.54 -37.75 10.95
N ILE A 703 -31.86 -38.56 10.15
CA ILE A 703 -31.32 -38.09 8.87
C ILE A 703 -32.16 -38.71 7.76
N PRO A 704 -33.10 -37.97 7.17
CA PRO A 704 -33.72 -38.41 5.92
C PRO A 704 -32.68 -38.40 4.81
N GLU A 705 -32.70 -39.42 3.94
CA GLU A 705 -31.88 -39.59 2.74
C GLU A 705 -32.07 -38.50 1.65
N ASN A 706 -32.55 -37.33 1.96
CA ASN A 706 -32.80 -36.24 1.02
C ASN A 706 -32.08 -34.95 1.40
N SER A 707 -30.75 -34.94 1.30
CA SER A 707 -29.98 -33.69 1.21
C SER A 707 -29.46 -33.42 -0.22
N LYS A 708 -30.40 -33.34 -1.14
CA LYS A 708 -30.20 -32.60 -2.39
C LYS A 708 -31.09 -31.37 -2.29
N ILE A 709 -30.61 -30.27 -1.76
CA ILE A 709 -31.10 -28.89 -1.99
C ILE A 709 -30.13 -27.95 -1.23
N PHE A 710 -29.10 -27.46 -1.96
CA PHE A 710 -28.68 -26.06 -1.90
C PHE A 710 -27.93 -25.78 -3.20
N PRO A 711 -28.45 -24.91 -4.07
CA PRO A 711 -27.72 -24.40 -5.22
C PRO A 711 -26.75 -23.26 -4.79
N THR A 712 -25.70 -23.18 -5.54
CA THR A 712 -24.59 -22.23 -5.63
C THR A 712 -24.81 -20.85 -5.01
#